data_6a087be053da5e285466f7a62d9e7dd4
#
_entry.id   6a087be053da5e285466f7a62d9e7dd4
#
_cell.length_a   1.000
_cell.length_b   1.000
_cell.length_c   1.000
_cell.angle_alpha   90.00
_cell.angle_beta   90.00
_cell.angle_gamma   90.00
#
_symmetry.space_group_name_H-M   'P 1'
#
loop_
_entity.id
_entity.type
_entity.pdbx_description
1 polymer ?
#
loop_
_entity_poly.entity_id
_entity_poly.type
_entity_poly.pdbx_seq_one_letter_code
_entity_poly.pdbx_strand_id
1 'polypeptide(L)'
;MNKQTIITALLALVALTGQAQEKKQKDIYMYGTVADGFTKASIPDVKVILLREDSTAVDTTKTYESYGYSSGIGRHPSTSRYYFQIKREPGKYILKAEHPNYETAYANFEMKQVGRRLQDIEGPKIYLKKSANAHHFEGGQLDEVVVKATKVKMVWRGDTLVFNADAFNVPEGSMLDGLIKQLPGVELKDNGEIFVNGKKIDNLTLNGADFFKGKNKIMLDNLPYFTVKNIEVYKKQTEENKYLGIEDEDKKEYTMDVILKREYSIGGSANVEAGGGTDDRYKLKGFGLRFSDHTRAVLFGGMNNINESMEYDTYDSDYKDKSQQSGDLHFKQVGGQFVYMAGEDKLTNSTEVNATWSDEYNENRSQSETYLNTGSTFSLSEGTSRSKPSSFSLKNTLRATGKYRLYSTAQLNYNRSRRESEGWNVTSADAVMKDSINSSWYRSRSQSDQLSGSGYAYLTKRLSSGDSWTFDMQGSFSRQYHPESTSQNHYVYHQLGTQDHRDRRTESPSSNYNWSAKVAYNYNLTENLRISPAVGYGTGDFHSDRHEYLRDSVDYLLDAKNSYEQATQTLNRRASLDINYSKNAHRGYFAIYTTLSANFQRQRMDYSSEPLTTSITRNYTLWSPNVYLFYMKQDSIKRQDMNVQYYLWPTTPSVTDLIDRPISSDPLNIFLGNPDLKQSEQHYFTMSYSQSRDSTDLNMSIRLNGSLTHNARTQGYTYDTTTGVRTYRPENISSGNWTIGMTLNWSRALDQKKLWHIGNELSLGYNKSTGLAIATRSTNAELSRVGNFTLNDKPNIRFQKGKLTLQAKGDIGYRHIHRNITIGEQPTDVWDIAYGLNGNYQLPWNFTIDTDLMMHSRRGYTDSEMNDNRLYWDAALTKSFRQGKWLLKLRGYDLLGQVSSLRYSINSQGRTETWTNSMRRYALLTVSYRFSQKPQKK
;
A
#
# COMPACT_ATOMS: atom_id res chain seq x y z
N MET A 1 20.33 26.19 -6.88
CA MET A 1 21.65 25.83 -6.32
C MET A 1 22.46 25.15 -7.41
N ASN A 2 23.67 25.59 -7.66
CA ASN A 2 24.47 25.10 -8.78
C ASN A 2 24.89 23.66 -8.56
N LYS A 3 24.85 22.80 -9.60
CA LYS A 3 25.22 21.36 -9.53
C LYS A 3 26.61 21.13 -8.89
N GLN A 4 27.53 22.08 -9.08
CA GLN A 4 28.88 22.07 -8.47
C GLN A 4 28.84 22.24 -6.94
N THR A 5 27.93 23.04 -6.40
CA THR A 5 27.82 23.29 -4.95
C THR A 5 27.37 22.07 -4.18
N ILE A 6 26.50 21.24 -4.77
CA ILE A 6 26.05 19.97 -4.17
C ILE A 6 27.16 18.92 -4.16
N ILE A 7 27.92 18.82 -5.25
CA ILE A 7 29.08 17.89 -5.35
C ILE A 7 30.18 18.31 -4.39
N THR A 8 30.44 19.59 -4.25
CA THR A 8 31.48 20.10 -3.32
C THR A 8 31.07 19.93 -1.86
N ALA A 9 29.79 20.10 -1.52
CA ALA A 9 29.28 19.85 -0.18
C ALA A 9 29.32 18.35 0.18
N LEU A 10 29.03 17.46 -0.78
CA LEU A 10 29.15 16.00 -0.60
C LEU A 10 30.61 15.54 -0.46
N LEU A 11 31.53 16.12 -1.24
CA LEU A 11 32.96 15.84 -1.12
C LEU A 11 33.55 16.39 0.18
N ALA A 12 33.08 17.53 0.68
CA ALA A 12 33.48 18.10 1.96
C ALA A 12 32.98 17.25 3.15
N LEU A 13 31.77 16.64 3.03
CA LEU A 13 31.26 15.70 4.05
C LEU A 13 32.08 14.40 4.09
N VAL A 14 32.54 13.91 2.95
CA VAL A 14 33.41 12.73 2.85
C VAL A 14 34.81 13.04 3.39
N ALA A 15 35.33 14.25 3.17
CA ALA A 15 36.63 14.68 3.67
C ALA A 15 36.68 14.87 5.21
N LEU A 16 35.55 15.26 5.83
CA LEU A 16 35.42 15.40 7.27
C LEU A 16 35.39 14.06 8.02
N THR A 17 35.07 12.96 7.35
CA THR A 17 35.08 11.60 7.94
C THR A 17 36.42 10.86 7.82
N GLY A 18 37.40 11.45 7.13
CA GLY A 18 38.66 10.80 6.78
C GLY A 18 39.73 10.74 7.91
N GLN A 19 39.43 11.19 9.13
CA GLN A 19 40.38 11.13 10.26
C GLN A 19 39.97 10.14 11.35
N ALA A 20 39.44 8.99 11.02
CA ALA A 20 39.28 7.92 11.99
C ALA A 20 40.47 6.98 11.94
N GLN A 21 41.40 7.12 12.88
CA GLN A 21 42.46 6.14 13.12
C GLN A 21 41.85 4.73 13.30
N GLU A 22 42.27 3.80 12.46
CA GLU A 22 41.92 2.36 12.56
C GLU A 22 42.39 1.80 13.90
N LYS A 23 41.53 1.73 14.90
CA LYS A 23 41.73 0.77 15.99
C LYS A 23 41.51 -0.63 15.42
N LYS A 24 42.58 -1.42 15.33
CA LYS A 24 42.53 -2.85 14.97
C LYS A 24 41.58 -3.55 15.94
N GLN A 25 40.32 -3.85 15.50
CA GLN A 25 39.40 -4.65 16.27
C GLN A 25 39.90 -6.10 16.26
N LYS A 26 40.39 -6.59 17.43
CA LYS A 26 40.94 -7.93 17.58
C LYS A 26 39.85 -8.99 17.76
N ASP A 27 38.63 -8.59 18.13
CA ASP A 27 37.54 -9.47 18.56
C ASP A 27 36.36 -9.36 17.59
N ILE A 28 35.51 -10.39 17.60
CA ILE A 28 34.26 -10.46 16.84
C ILE A 28 33.14 -10.93 17.77
N TYR A 29 31.93 -10.47 17.56
CA TYR A 29 30.77 -10.90 18.34
C TYR A 29 30.15 -12.17 17.71
N MET A 30 29.95 -13.20 18.55
CA MET A 30 29.15 -14.37 18.20
C MET A 30 27.80 -14.29 18.90
N TYR A 31 26.72 -14.47 18.15
CA TYR A 31 25.38 -14.50 18.71
C TYR A 31 24.61 -15.69 18.20
N GLY A 32 23.62 -16.15 18.97
CA GLY A 32 22.72 -17.23 18.57
C GLY A 32 21.45 -17.20 19.41
N THR A 33 20.58 -18.17 19.22
CA THR A 33 19.27 -18.22 19.88
C THR A 33 19.09 -19.53 20.66
N VAL A 34 18.31 -19.46 21.76
CA VAL A 34 17.88 -20.64 22.52
C VAL A 34 16.36 -20.72 22.49
N ALA A 35 15.84 -21.90 22.14
CA ALA A 35 14.41 -22.13 22.05
C ALA A 35 14.01 -23.51 22.59
N ASP A 36 12.76 -23.64 22.96
CA ASP A 36 12.15 -24.93 23.32
C ASP A 36 12.13 -25.86 22.13
N GLY A 37 12.68 -27.08 22.28
CA GLY A 37 12.83 -28.04 21.19
C GLY A 37 11.53 -28.49 20.57
N PHE A 38 10.41 -28.45 21.31
CA PHE A 38 9.08 -28.85 20.84
C PHE A 38 8.29 -27.63 20.30
N THR A 39 8.23 -26.55 21.10
CA THR A 39 7.37 -25.40 20.79
C THR A 39 8.04 -24.37 19.92
N LYS A 40 9.35 -24.46 19.74
CA LYS A 40 10.21 -23.45 19.08
C LYS A 40 10.09 -22.06 19.71
N ALA A 41 9.43 -21.93 20.86
CA ALA A 41 9.30 -20.70 21.61
C ALA A 41 10.65 -20.36 22.27
N SER A 42 10.99 -19.07 22.27
CA SER A 42 12.18 -18.55 22.95
C SER A 42 12.16 -18.83 24.46
N ILE A 43 13.29 -19.20 25.03
CA ILE A 43 13.45 -19.43 26.46
C ILE A 43 14.36 -18.32 27.01
N PRO A 44 13.84 -17.40 27.85
CA PRO A 44 14.65 -16.39 28.53
C PRO A 44 15.46 -17.01 29.65
N ASP A 45 16.46 -16.28 30.15
CA ASP A 45 17.31 -16.63 31.34
C ASP A 45 18.07 -17.96 31.25
N VAL A 46 18.23 -18.50 30.01
CA VAL A 46 19.10 -19.68 29.82
C VAL A 46 20.55 -19.28 30.02
N LYS A 47 21.27 -19.95 30.89
CA LYS A 47 22.70 -19.80 31.06
C LYS A 47 23.39 -20.50 29.87
N VAL A 48 24.13 -19.77 29.04
CA VAL A 48 24.91 -20.30 27.94
C VAL A 48 26.41 -20.12 28.26
N ILE A 49 27.15 -21.22 28.24
CA ILE A 49 28.59 -21.26 28.53
C ILE A 49 29.30 -21.60 27.23
N LEU A 50 30.25 -20.77 26.83
CA LEU A 50 31.12 -21.02 25.69
C LEU A 50 32.36 -21.79 26.19
N LEU A 51 32.56 -22.99 25.68
CA LEU A 51 33.65 -23.87 26.00
C LEU A 51 34.59 -24.04 24.78
N ARG A 52 35.87 -24.28 25.05
CA ARG A 52 36.80 -24.77 24.05
C ARG A 52 36.59 -26.26 23.78
N GLU A 53 37.28 -26.83 22.81
CA GLU A 53 37.24 -28.26 22.46
C GLU A 53 37.72 -29.15 23.66
N ASP A 54 38.59 -28.63 24.52
CA ASP A 54 39.04 -29.25 25.76
C ASP A 54 38.09 -29.08 26.98
N SER A 55 36.88 -28.57 26.76
CA SER A 55 35.86 -28.29 27.76
C SER A 55 36.23 -27.16 28.76
N THR A 56 37.28 -26.37 28.53
CA THR A 56 37.59 -25.19 29.34
C THR A 56 36.64 -24.06 29.00
N ALA A 57 36.08 -23.39 30.03
CA ALA A 57 35.15 -22.27 29.86
C ALA A 57 35.90 -21.03 29.35
N VAL A 58 35.40 -20.46 28.23
CA VAL A 58 35.92 -19.23 27.66
C VAL A 58 35.15 -18.03 28.19
N ASP A 59 33.81 -18.14 28.22
CA ASP A 59 32.92 -17.07 28.69
C ASP A 59 31.54 -17.65 29.05
N THR A 60 30.74 -16.88 29.77
CA THR A 60 29.38 -17.27 30.18
C THR A 60 28.44 -16.10 30.05
N THR A 61 27.30 -16.33 29.41
CA THR A 61 26.25 -15.34 29.25
C THR A 61 24.89 -15.92 29.62
N LYS A 62 23.90 -15.09 29.84
CA LYS A 62 22.48 -15.51 29.91
C LYS A 62 21.74 -15.05 28.66
N THR A 63 20.83 -15.88 28.23
CA THR A 63 19.93 -15.44 27.18
C THR A 63 19.01 -14.36 27.74
N TYR A 64 18.86 -13.30 26.99
CA TYR A 64 17.89 -12.25 27.26
C TYR A 64 16.95 -12.16 26.06
N GLU A 65 15.73 -11.81 26.35
CA GLU A 65 14.82 -11.47 25.26
C GLU A 65 15.39 -10.26 24.53
N SER A 66 15.87 -10.49 23.32
CA SER A 66 16.49 -9.43 22.51
C SER A 66 15.44 -8.43 22.07
N TYR A 67 15.32 -7.36 22.81
CA TYR A 67 14.66 -6.14 22.39
C TYR A 67 15.72 -5.25 21.71
N GLY A 68 15.98 -5.56 20.51
CA GLY A 68 16.52 -4.86 19.45
C GLY A 68 17.62 -3.86 19.56
N TYR A 69 18.80 -4.04 19.68
CA TYR A 69 19.92 -3.35 19.05
C TYR A 69 21.05 -4.34 18.81
N SER A 70 21.08 -4.96 17.66
CA SER A 70 22.34 -5.47 17.13
C SER A 70 22.40 -5.12 15.65
N SER A 71 23.49 -4.50 15.29
CA SER A 71 23.89 -4.28 13.92
C SER A 71 23.64 -5.54 13.08
N GLY A 72 22.73 -5.45 12.14
CA GLY A 72 22.71 -6.33 11.00
C GLY A 72 21.86 -7.58 11.02
N ILE A 73 20.92 -7.80 11.98
CA ILE A 73 20.14 -9.04 12.01
C ILE A 73 18.67 -8.74 12.15
N GLY A 74 17.92 -9.22 11.14
CA GLY A 74 16.47 -9.17 11.13
C GLY A 74 15.89 -9.84 12.38
N ARG A 75 14.89 -9.21 12.98
CA ARG A 75 14.25 -9.66 14.20
C ARG A 75 13.24 -10.73 13.93
N HIS A 76 13.35 -11.83 14.67
CA HIS A 76 12.20 -12.65 15.02
C HIS A 76 11.62 -12.10 16.33
N PRO A 77 10.29 -11.99 16.45
CA PRO A 77 9.67 -11.59 17.70
C PRO A 77 10.09 -12.56 18.80
N SER A 78 10.53 -12.01 19.94
CA SER A 78 10.91 -12.74 21.16
C SER A 78 11.88 -13.91 20.92
N THR A 79 13.05 -13.64 20.37
CA THR A 79 14.14 -14.62 20.35
C THR A 79 15.04 -14.41 21.56
N SER A 80 15.13 -15.41 22.43
CA SER A 80 16.14 -15.41 23.50
C SER A 80 17.52 -15.61 22.90
N ARG A 81 18.35 -14.58 22.97
CA ARG A 81 19.67 -14.55 22.35
C ARG A 81 20.78 -14.63 23.37
N TYR A 82 21.87 -15.28 23.02
CA TYR A 82 23.14 -15.22 23.70
C TYR A 82 24.15 -14.46 22.86
N TYR A 83 25.12 -13.80 23.52
CA TYR A 83 26.21 -13.06 22.90
C TYR A 83 27.53 -13.37 23.59
N PHE A 84 28.57 -13.58 22.77
CA PHE A 84 29.95 -13.72 23.23
C PHE A 84 30.85 -12.82 22.41
N GLN A 85 31.85 -12.25 23.05
CA GLN A 85 32.96 -11.59 22.41
C GLN A 85 34.12 -12.56 22.30
N ILE A 86 34.49 -12.97 21.11
CA ILE A 86 35.54 -13.98 20.87
C ILE A 86 36.66 -13.42 20.00
N LYS A 87 37.86 -13.98 20.13
CA LYS A 87 38.97 -13.60 19.27
C LYS A 87 38.67 -13.94 17.82
N ARG A 88 39.12 -13.09 16.91
CA ARG A 88 38.94 -13.24 15.45
C ARG A 88 39.92 -14.24 14.86
N GLU A 89 40.02 -15.42 15.44
CA GLU A 89 40.89 -16.50 15.04
C GLU A 89 40.09 -17.78 14.78
N PRO A 90 40.41 -18.58 13.75
CA PRO A 90 39.75 -19.86 13.54
C PRO A 90 39.85 -20.73 14.80
N GLY A 91 38.74 -21.36 15.17
CA GLY A 91 38.71 -22.21 16.36
C GLY A 91 37.41 -22.99 16.48
N LYS A 92 37.48 -24.07 17.24
CA LYS A 92 36.29 -24.87 17.55
C LYS A 92 35.84 -24.59 18.96
N TYR A 93 34.52 -24.43 19.14
CA TYR A 93 33.86 -24.12 20.40
C TYR A 93 32.67 -25.06 20.62
N ILE A 94 32.33 -25.26 21.88
CA ILE A 94 31.14 -26.00 22.32
C ILE A 94 30.32 -25.03 23.16
N LEU A 95 29.03 -24.88 22.83
CA LEU A 95 28.10 -24.09 23.61
C LEU A 95 27.28 -25.05 24.50
N LYS A 96 27.29 -24.83 25.80
CA LYS A 96 26.49 -25.55 26.77
C LYS A 96 25.38 -24.63 27.25
N ALA A 97 24.13 -25.06 27.10
CA ALA A 97 22.96 -24.29 27.58
C ALA A 97 22.27 -25.00 28.75
N GLU A 98 22.07 -24.26 29.83
CA GLU A 98 21.50 -24.74 31.07
C GLU A 98 20.31 -23.90 31.52
N HIS A 99 19.23 -24.55 31.92
CA HIS A 99 18.03 -23.87 32.45
C HIS A 99 17.32 -24.82 33.45
N PRO A 100 16.79 -24.33 34.60
CA PRO A 100 16.23 -25.19 35.67
C PRO A 100 15.11 -26.15 35.20
N ASN A 101 14.32 -25.74 34.22
CA ASN A 101 13.17 -26.51 33.73
C ASN A 101 13.43 -27.31 32.45
N TYR A 102 14.69 -27.37 31.99
CA TYR A 102 15.09 -28.01 30.76
C TYR A 102 16.33 -28.89 30.95
N GLU A 103 16.46 -29.88 30.09
CA GLU A 103 17.68 -30.70 30.00
C GLU A 103 18.81 -29.85 29.41
N THR A 104 20.04 -30.04 29.94
CA THR A 104 21.23 -29.38 29.39
C THR A 104 21.47 -29.81 27.98
N ALA A 105 21.69 -28.84 27.09
CA ALA A 105 21.99 -29.10 25.66
C ALA A 105 23.36 -28.56 25.29
N TYR A 106 23.99 -29.25 24.33
CA TYR A 106 25.28 -28.87 23.75
C TYR A 106 25.16 -28.62 22.27
N ALA A 107 25.90 -27.63 21.74
CA ALA A 107 25.95 -27.33 20.33
C ALA A 107 27.40 -27.02 19.91
N ASN A 108 27.90 -27.65 18.86
CA ASN A 108 29.23 -27.41 18.34
C ASN A 108 29.24 -26.21 17.39
N PHE A 109 30.28 -25.42 17.44
CA PHE A 109 30.49 -24.28 16.58
C PHE A 109 31.95 -24.23 16.10
N GLU A 110 32.14 -24.12 14.80
CA GLU A 110 33.47 -23.96 14.20
C GLU A 110 33.57 -22.57 13.57
N MET A 111 34.46 -21.74 14.12
CA MET A 111 34.77 -20.45 13.57
C MET A 111 35.84 -20.61 12.48
N LYS A 112 35.46 -20.37 11.24
CA LYS A 112 36.37 -20.30 10.12
C LYS A 112 37.08 -18.94 10.06
N GLN A 113 38.14 -18.82 9.24
CA GLN A 113 38.79 -17.54 9.04
C GLN A 113 37.80 -16.50 8.51
N VAL A 114 37.66 -15.39 9.25
CA VAL A 114 36.72 -14.31 8.92
C VAL A 114 37.46 -13.03 8.56
N GLY A 115 36.96 -12.31 7.59
CA GLY A 115 37.57 -11.07 7.12
C GLY A 115 37.52 -9.97 8.20
N ARG A 116 38.50 -9.04 8.16
CA ARG A 116 38.66 -7.97 9.17
C ARG A 116 37.45 -7.04 9.31
N ARG A 117 36.56 -7.00 8.33
CA ARG A 117 35.37 -6.13 8.27
C ARG A 117 34.10 -6.76 8.81
N LEU A 118 34.11 -8.05 9.09
CA LEU A 118 32.98 -8.74 9.68
C LEU A 118 32.93 -8.45 11.19
N GLN A 119 31.84 -7.92 11.68
CA GLN A 119 31.70 -7.53 13.10
C GLN A 119 31.11 -8.62 13.96
N ASP A 120 30.24 -9.43 13.37
CA ASP A 120 29.52 -10.48 14.08
C ASP A 120 29.39 -11.73 13.22
N ILE A 121 29.22 -12.87 13.90
CA ILE A 121 29.00 -14.18 13.29
C ILE A 121 27.79 -14.84 13.96
N GLU A 122 27.01 -15.56 13.20
CA GLU A 122 25.90 -16.34 13.71
C GLU A 122 26.39 -17.66 14.27
N GLY A 123 26.20 -17.87 15.57
CA GLY A 123 26.40 -19.13 16.25
C GLY A 123 25.18 -20.04 16.12
N PRO A 124 25.25 -21.27 16.63
CA PRO A 124 24.19 -22.27 16.49
C PRO A 124 22.92 -21.87 17.24
N LYS A 125 21.77 -22.29 16.69
CA LYS A 125 20.49 -22.31 17.43
C LYS A 125 20.50 -23.51 18.37
N ILE A 126 20.22 -23.28 19.67
CA ILE A 126 20.20 -24.32 20.68
C ILE A 126 18.75 -24.63 21.03
N TYR A 127 18.38 -25.89 20.94
CA TYR A 127 17.03 -26.36 21.30
C TYR A 127 17.10 -27.16 22.61
N LEU A 128 16.36 -26.68 23.63
CA LEU A 128 16.27 -27.34 24.93
C LEU A 128 15.04 -28.23 25.01
N LYS A 129 15.18 -29.43 25.55
CA LYS A 129 14.05 -30.32 25.86
C LYS A 129 13.62 -30.08 27.30
N LYS A 130 12.33 -30.05 27.58
CA LYS A 130 11.83 -29.95 28.96
C LYS A 130 12.30 -31.16 29.79
N SER A 131 12.85 -30.88 30.97
CA SER A 131 13.23 -31.93 31.94
C SER A 131 11.98 -32.68 32.41
N ALA A 132 12.07 -34.01 32.52
CA ALA A 132 11.04 -34.85 33.12
C ALA A 132 10.82 -34.50 34.60
N ASN A 133 11.83 -33.91 35.27
CA ASN A 133 11.81 -33.47 36.65
C ASN A 133 11.47 -32.00 36.84
N ALA A 134 10.85 -31.32 35.84
CA ALA A 134 10.31 -30.01 36.07
C ALA A 134 9.27 -30.09 37.17
N HIS A 135 9.66 -29.72 38.40
CA HIS A 135 8.83 -29.78 39.60
C HIS A 135 7.44 -29.26 39.33
N HIS A 136 6.44 -30.16 39.57
CA HIS A 136 5.13 -29.69 39.95
C HIS A 136 5.35 -28.78 41.16
N PHE A 137 5.04 -27.53 41.10
CA PHE A 137 4.70 -26.75 42.24
C PHE A 137 3.49 -27.44 42.87
N GLU A 138 3.71 -28.24 43.92
CA GLU A 138 2.66 -28.61 44.86
C GLU A 138 2.16 -27.29 45.45
N GLY A 139 1.01 -26.85 44.94
CA GLY A 139 0.38 -25.64 45.43
C GLY A 139 -0.04 -25.83 46.87
N GLY A 140 0.68 -25.20 47.80
CA GLY A 140 0.03 -24.76 49.00
C GLY A 140 -1.18 -23.92 48.62
N GLN A 141 -2.36 -24.23 49.16
CA GLN A 141 -3.55 -23.39 49.07
C GLN A 141 -3.20 -22.00 49.60
N LEU A 142 -2.84 -21.09 48.71
CA LEU A 142 -2.94 -19.67 48.95
C LEU A 142 -4.37 -19.29 48.67
N ASP A 143 -5.03 -18.68 49.66
CA ASP A 143 -6.33 -18.03 49.48
C ASP A 143 -6.32 -17.21 48.20
N GLU A 144 -7.38 -17.38 47.41
CA GLU A 144 -7.56 -16.73 46.13
C GLU A 144 -7.57 -15.22 46.29
N VAL A 145 -6.39 -14.62 46.31
CA VAL A 145 -6.25 -13.18 46.11
C VAL A 145 -6.54 -12.93 44.65
N VAL A 146 -7.78 -12.60 44.37
CA VAL A 146 -8.20 -12.10 43.03
C VAL A 146 -7.51 -10.74 42.85
N VAL A 147 -6.26 -10.77 42.45
CA VAL A 147 -5.59 -9.58 41.89
C VAL A 147 -6.25 -9.34 40.54
N LYS A 148 -7.24 -8.46 40.51
CA LYS A 148 -7.72 -7.83 39.27
C LYS A 148 -6.61 -6.93 38.70
N ALA A 149 -5.52 -7.53 38.27
CA ALA A 149 -4.51 -6.82 37.49
C ALA A 149 -5.15 -6.41 36.18
N THR A 150 -5.28 -5.12 35.95
CA THR A 150 -5.71 -4.59 34.66
C THR A 150 -4.68 -5.06 33.64
N LYS A 151 -5.07 -5.93 32.69
CA LYS A 151 -4.16 -6.42 31.66
C LYS A 151 -3.62 -5.24 30.86
N VAL A 152 -2.29 -5.15 30.74
CA VAL A 152 -1.65 -4.09 29.95
C VAL A 152 -2.07 -4.27 28.49
N LYS A 153 -2.73 -3.24 27.92
CA LYS A 153 -3.25 -3.28 26.56
C LYS A 153 -2.15 -3.15 25.52
N MET A 154 -1.17 -2.28 25.76
CA MET A 154 -0.13 -1.90 24.84
C MET A 154 1.19 -1.70 25.59
N VAL A 155 2.28 -2.18 25.02
CA VAL A 155 3.63 -1.99 25.57
C VAL A 155 4.65 -1.94 24.44
N TRP A 156 5.64 -1.07 24.58
CA TRP A 156 6.81 -1.08 23.72
C TRP A 156 7.84 -2.08 24.26
N ARG A 157 8.25 -3.00 23.42
CA ARG A 157 9.33 -3.95 23.68
C ARG A 157 10.46 -3.68 22.69
N GLY A 158 11.43 -2.89 23.09
CA GLY A 158 12.43 -2.39 22.15
C GLY A 158 11.78 -1.46 21.10
N ASP A 159 11.92 -1.76 19.80
CA ASP A 159 11.29 -1.03 18.69
C ASP A 159 9.97 -1.67 18.24
N THR A 160 9.50 -2.68 18.93
CA THR A 160 8.26 -3.40 18.64
C THR A 160 7.13 -2.91 19.55
N LEU A 161 6.06 -2.44 18.94
CA LEU A 161 4.82 -2.13 19.64
C LEU A 161 4.00 -3.41 19.79
N VAL A 162 3.71 -3.84 21.00
CA VAL A 162 2.99 -5.07 21.30
C VAL A 162 1.63 -4.73 21.89
N PHE A 163 0.58 -5.22 21.25
CA PHE A 163 -0.78 -5.19 21.76
C PHE A 163 -1.16 -6.58 22.27
N ASN A 164 -1.62 -6.66 23.52
CA ASN A 164 -2.13 -7.89 24.09
C ASN A 164 -3.60 -8.10 23.69
N ALA A 165 -3.88 -9.07 22.82
CA ALA A 165 -5.23 -9.32 22.30
C ALA A 165 -6.27 -9.60 23.40
N ASP A 166 -5.88 -10.29 24.45
CA ASP A 166 -6.78 -10.62 25.58
C ASP A 166 -7.13 -9.42 26.48
N ALA A 167 -6.49 -8.26 26.27
CA ALA A 167 -6.78 -7.04 27.02
C ALA A 167 -7.89 -6.17 26.37
N PHE A 168 -8.34 -6.56 25.16
CA PHE A 168 -9.40 -5.85 24.43
C PHE A 168 -10.71 -6.61 24.50
N ASN A 169 -11.80 -5.83 24.63
CA ASN A 169 -13.14 -6.39 24.69
C ASN A 169 -13.70 -6.53 23.26
N VAL A 170 -13.39 -7.63 22.64
CA VAL A 170 -13.86 -7.93 21.28
C VAL A 170 -15.09 -8.86 21.37
N PRO A 171 -16.21 -8.51 20.72
CA PRO A 171 -17.41 -9.35 20.73
C PRO A 171 -17.12 -10.78 20.29
N GLU A 172 -17.77 -11.74 20.94
CA GLU A 172 -17.74 -13.13 20.47
C GLU A 172 -18.21 -13.18 19.03
N GLY A 173 -17.38 -13.82 18.21
CA GLY A 173 -17.75 -13.92 16.81
C GLY A 173 -17.06 -12.92 15.90
N SER A 174 -16.32 -11.97 16.44
CA SER A 174 -15.50 -11.04 15.64
C SER A 174 -14.34 -11.77 15.00
N MET A 175 -13.88 -11.22 13.89
CA MET A 175 -12.63 -11.58 13.24
C MET A 175 -11.51 -10.64 13.65
N LEU A 176 -10.36 -10.78 13.05
CA LEU A 176 -9.18 -9.97 13.33
C LEU A 176 -9.44 -8.47 13.12
N ASP A 177 -10.25 -8.11 12.14
CA ASP A 177 -10.66 -6.72 11.89
C ASP A 177 -11.30 -6.06 13.12
N GLY A 178 -12.19 -6.79 13.81
CA GLY A 178 -12.83 -6.34 15.04
C GLY A 178 -11.86 -6.09 16.19
N LEU A 179 -10.77 -6.86 16.27
CA LEU A 179 -9.69 -6.65 17.23
C LEU A 179 -8.85 -5.42 16.83
N ILE A 180 -8.43 -5.32 15.57
CA ILE A 180 -7.56 -4.24 15.08
C ILE A 180 -8.24 -2.87 15.23
N LYS A 181 -9.52 -2.76 14.95
CA LYS A 181 -10.31 -1.52 15.14
C LYS A 181 -10.32 -1.02 16.59
N GLN A 182 -10.02 -1.87 17.56
CA GLN A 182 -9.98 -1.50 18.99
C GLN A 182 -8.59 -1.12 19.48
N LEU A 183 -7.54 -1.31 18.68
CA LEU A 183 -6.17 -1.03 19.10
C LEU A 183 -5.93 0.49 19.17
N PRO A 184 -5.32 0.99 20.26
CA PRO A 184 -4.96 2.40 20.36
C PRO A 184 -3.97 2.85 19.29
N GLY A 185 -4.23 3.97 18.63
CA GLY A 185 -3.35 4.51 17.58
C GLY A 185 -3.35 3.70 16.29
N VAL A 186 -4.28 2.76 16.13
CA VAL A 186 -4.46 1.98 14.91
C VAL A 186 -5.74 2.40 14.20
N GLU A 187 -5.63 2.71 12.93
CA GLU A 187 -6.74 2.98 12.02
C GLU A 187 -6.82 1.83 11.01
N LEU A 188 -7.97 1.20 10.92
CA LEU A 188 -8.28 0.20 9.89
C LEU A 188 -9.28 0.80 8.92
N LYS A 189 -8.87 0.99 7.68
CA LYS A 189 -9.74 1.45 6.60
C LYS A 189 -10.60 0.31 6.04
N ASP A 190 -11.71 0.66 5.42
CA ASP A 190 -12.66 -0.33 4.89
C ASP A 190 -12.05 -1.19 3.75
N ASN A 191 -11.06 -0.65 3.05
CA ASN A 191 -10.28 -1.40 2.05
C ASN A 191 -9.27 -2.39 2.66
N GLY A 192 -9.15 -2.50 3.99
CA GLY A 192 -8.21 -3.38 4.68
C GLY A 192 -6.82 -2.79 4.88
N GLU A 193 -6.60 -1.53 4.53
CA GLU A 193 -5.37 -0.83 4.87
C GLU A 193 -5.31 -0.53 6.37
N ILE A 194 -4.15 -0.73 6.94
CA ILE A 194 -3.92 -0.53 8.37
C ILE A 194 -2.89 0.59 8.52
N PHE A 195 -3.21 1.58 9.31
CA PHE A 195 -2.29 2.63 9.72
C PHE A 195 -2.03 2.52 11.21
N VAL A 196 -0.78 2.58 11.61
CA VAL A 196 -0.38 2.61 13.01
C VAL A 196 0.38 3.90 13.26
N ASN A 197 -0.14 4.72 14.15
CA ASN A 197 0.39 6.06 14.43
C ASN A 197 0.53 6.92 13.16
N GLY A 198 -0.47 6.86 12.28
CA GLY A 198 -0.51 7.60 11.02
C GLY A 198 0.42 7.07 9.92
N LYS A 199 1.15 6.00 10.17
CA LYS A 199 2.00 5.34 9.17
C LYS A 199 1.34 4.07 8.65
N LYS A 200 1.21 3.95 7.33
CA LYS A 200 0.69 2.75 6.68
C LYS A 200 1.58 1.54 6.96
N ILE A 201 0.96 0.39 7.27
CA ILE A 201 1.62 -0.90 7.35
C ILE A 201 1.89 -1.42 5.94
N ASP A 202 3.15 -1.76 5.66
CA ASP A 202 3.57 -2.32 4.38
C ASP A 202 3.17 -3.81 4.27
N ASN A 203 3.14 -4.52 5.41
CA ASN A 203 2.93 -5.96 5.41
C ASN A 203 2.19 -6.43 6.68
N LEU A 204 1.13 -7.23 6.49
CA LEU A 204 0.43 -7.95 7.55
C LEU A 204 0.89 -9.40 7.51
N THR A 205 1.53 -9.87 8.59
CA THR A 205 2.10 -11.23 8.68
C THR A 205 1.39 -12.08 9.72
N LEU A 206 1.55 -13.39 9.63
CA LEU A 206 1.00 -14.34 10.57
C LEU A 206 2.14 -15.21 11.12
N ASN A 207 2.41 -15.11 12.43
CA ASN A 207 3.56 -15.75 13.08
C ASN A 207 4.87 -15.52 12.29
N GLY A 208 5.15 -14.27 11.94
CA GLY A 208 6.37 -13.83 11.25
C GLY A 208 6.45 -14.12 9.75
N ALA A 209 5.49 -14.86 9.18
CA ALA A 209 5.49 -15.19 7.76
C ALA A 209 4.45 -14.40 6.97
N ASP A 210 4.78 -14.07 5.74
CA ASP A 210 3.88 -13.40 4.81
C ASP A 210 2.62 -14.24 4.60
N PHE A 211 1.47 -13.57 4.67
CA PHE A 211 0.17 -14.18 4.47
C PHE A 211 -0.61 -13.32 3.48
N PHE A 212 -0.71 -13.76 2.22
CA PHE A 212 -1.31 -12.99 1.14
C PHE A 212 -0.84 -11.53 1.11
N LYS A 213 0.46 -11.34 0.92
CA LYS A 213 1.09 -10.00 0.92
C LYS A 213 0.30 -9.03 0.04
N GLY A 214 -0.16 -7.92 0.63
CA GLY A 214 -1.00 -6.93 -0.04
C GLY A 214 -2.50 -7.22 -0.04
N LYS A 215 -2.95 -8.38 0.46
CA LYS A 215 -4.39 -8.74 0.55
C LYS A 215 -4.81 -8.92 2.02
N ASN A 216 -4.59 -7.90 2.83
CA ASN A 216 -4.80 -7.94 4.29
C ASN A 216 -6.20 -8.41 4.68
N LYS A 217 -7.22 -8.08 3.88
CA LYS A 217 -8.60 -8.40 4.20
C LYS A 217 -8.89 -9.89 4.24
N ILE A 218 -8.13 -10.71 3.52
CA ILE A 218 -8.25 -12.17 3.64
C ILE A 218 -7.99 -12.61 5.08
N MET A 219 -6.96 -12.05 5.73
CA MET A 219 -6.69 -12.35 7.14
C MET A 219 -7.67 -11.63 8.07
N LEU A 220 -7.93 -10.35 7.83
CA LEU A 220 -8.79 -9.51 8.65
C LEU A 220 -10.20 -10.09 8.81
N ASP A 221 -10.79 -10.53 7.72
CA ASP A 221 -12.19 -10.98 7.68
C ASP A 221 -12.36 -12.46 8.04
N ASN A 222 -11.26 -13.23 8.14
CA ASN A 222 -11.36 -14.69 8.26
C ASN A 222 -10.62 -15.29 9.45
N LEU A 223 -9.64 -14.58 10.03
CA LEU A 223 -8.94 -15.06 11.22
C LEU A 223 -9.74 -14.70 12.48
N PRO A 224 -10.24 -15.67 13.26
CA PRO A 224 -10.99 -15.36 14.47
C PRO A 224 -10.10 -14.67 15.53
N TYR A 225 -10.56 -13.57 16.11
CA TYR A 225 -9.79 -12.79 17.09
C TYR A 225 -9.30 -13.60 18.28
N PHE A 226 -10.10 -14.58 18.75
CA PHE A 226 -9.76 -15.39 19.92
C PHE A 226 -8.55 -16.31 19.72
N THR A 227 -8.13 -16.52 18.46
CA THR A 227 -6.91 -17.28 18.11
C THR A 227 -5.66 -16.46 18.32
N VAL A 228 -5.79 -15.14 18.39
CA VAL A 228 -4.68 -14.19 18.49
C VAL A 228 -4.22 -14.04 19.94
N LYS A 229 -2.91 -14.12 20.16
CA LYS A 229 -2.25 -13.85 21.44
C LYS A 229 -1.86 -12.38 21.54
N ASN A 230 -1.05 -11.94 20.58
CA ASN A 230 -0.53 -10.59 20.50
C ASN A 230 -0.62 -10.09 19.05
N ILE A 231 -0.66 -8.77 18.89
CA ILE A 231 -0.39 -8.09 17.63
C ILE A 231 0.89 -7.28 17.86
N GLU A 232 1.89 -7.49 17.02
CA GLU A 232 3.21 -6.87 17.13
C GLU A 232 3.47 -5.99 15.91
N VAL A 233 3.85 -4.73 16.13
CA VAL A 233 4.14 -3.78 15.05
C VAL A 233 5.58 -3.34 15.14
N TYR A 234 6.33 -3.58 14.07
CA TYR A 234 7.76 -3.29 14.02
C TYR A 234 8.25 -3.05 12.60
N LYS A 235 9.47 -2.53 12.46
CA LYS A 235 10.15 -2.43 11.18
C LYS A 235 10.92 -3.72 10.91
N LYS A 236 10.44 -4.51 9.95
CA LYS A 236 11.07 -5.78 9.56
C LYS A 236 12.19 -5.52 8.57
N GLN A 237 13.39 -6.00 8.87
CA GLN A 237 14.47 -6.05 7.89
C GLN A 237 14.09 -6.91 6.70
N THR A 238 14.48 -6.50 5.51
CA THR A 238 14.39 -7.39 4.34
C THR A 238 15.26 -8.63 4.57
N GLU A 239 14.83 -9.74 4.02
CA GLU A 239 15.61 -10.98 4.15
C GLU A 239 17.00 -10.87 3.49
N GLU A 240 17.17 -9.95 2.54
CA GLU A 240 18.44 -9.59 1.94
C GLU A 240 19.38 -8.96 2.96
N ASN A 241 18.91 -7.87 3.59
CA ASN A 241 19.72 -7.18 4.57
C ASN A 241 20.09 -8.08 5.76
N LYS A 242 19.16 -8.97 6.14
CA LYS A 242 19.41 -10.01 7.14
C LYS A 242 20.53 -10.96 6.73
N TYR A 243 20.51 -11.45 5.48
CA TYR A 243 21.57 -12.33 4.94
C TYR A 243 22.93 -11.63 4.86
N LEU A 244 22.91 -10.35 4.47
CA LEU A 244 24.13 -9.54 4.35
C LEU A 244 24.67 -9.07 5.70
N GLY A 245 23.89 -9.17 6.77
CA GLY A 245 24.23 -8.58 8.07
C GLY A 245 24.23 -7.06 8.04
N ILE A 246 23.35 -6.47 7.25
CA ILE A 246 23.28 -5.02 7.02
C ILE A 246 22.01 -4.46 7.65
N GLU A 247 22.10 -3.32 8.29
CA GLU A 247 20.96 -2.54 8.74
C GLU A 247 20.73 -1.37 7.78
N ASP A 248 19.57 -1.39 7.10
CA ASP A 248 19.16 -0.36 6.15
C ASP A 248 17.73 0.06 6.48
N GLU A 249 17.57 1.19 7.16
CA GLU A 249 16.28 1.67 7.64
C GLU A 249 15.32 2.06 6.51
N ASP A 250 15.85 2.49 5.36
CA ASP A 250 15.05 2.84 4.17
C ASP A 250 14.36 1.63 3.57
N LYS A 251 14.99 0.47 3.67
CA LYS A 251 14.48 -0.80 3.12
C LYS A 251 13.69 -1.64 4.12
N LYS A 252 13.54 -1.22 5.38
CA LYS A 252 12.73 -1.94 6.36
C LYS A 252 11.25 -1.80 6.04
N GLU A 253 10.54 -2.93 6.02
CA GLU A 253 9.09 -2.98 5.89
C GLU A 253 8.43 -2.72 7.25
N TYR A 254 7.49 -1.77 7.32
CA TYR A 254 6.68 -1.54 8.52
C TYR A 254 5.62 -2.63 8.61
N THR A 255 5.82 -3.58 9.49
CA THR A 255 5.09 -4.85 9.54
C THR A 255 4.22 -4.92 10.78
N MET A 256 2.98 -5.36 10.59
CA MET A 256 2.10 -5.81 11.68
C MET A 256 2.06 -7.34 11.65
N ASP A 257 2.51 -7.98 12.73
CA ASP A 257 2.54 -9.42 12.86
C ASP A 257 1.49 -9.91 13.85
N VAL A 258 0.65 -10.81 13.39
CA VAL A 258 -0.40 -11.44 14.18
C VAL A 258 0.14 -12.72 14.77
N ILE A 259 0.39 -12.72 16.08
CA ILE A 259 0.90 -13.89 16.81
C ILE A 259 -0.28 -14.72 17.34
N LEU A 260 -0.37 -15.97 16.91
CA LEU A 260 -1.39 -16.88 17.37
C LEU A 260 -1.08 -17.45 18.76
N LYS A 261 -2.12 -17.77 19.51
CA LYS A 261 -2.00 -18.61 20.70
C LYS A 261 -1.46 -19.98 20.30
N ARG A 262 -0.65 -20.58 21.16
CA ARG A 262 0.03 -21.86 20.90
C ARG A 262 -0.90 -22.97 20.41
N GLU A 263 -2.09 -23.04 20.99
CA GLU A 263 -3.12 -24.03 20.65
C GLU A 263 -3.73 -23.88 19.24
N TYR A 264 -3.46 -22.73 18.57
CA TYR A 264 -3.92 -22.47 17.20
C TYR A 264 -2.76 -22.31 16.20
N SER A 265 -1.51 -22.42 16.64
CA SER A 265 -0.33 -22.32 15.78
C SER A 265 -0.01 -23.60 15.00
N ILE A 266 -0.53 -24.74 15.44
CA ILE A 266 -0.48 -26.03 14.74
C ILE A 266 -1.91 -26.59 14.72
N GLY A 267 -2.46 -26.86 13.55
CA GLY A 267 -3.82 -27.37 13.42
C GLY A 267 -4.55 -26.80 12.20
N GLY A 268 -5.84 -26.65 12.32
CA GLY A 268 -6.68 -26.11 11.26
C GLY A 268 -7.86 -25.31 11.80
N SER A 269 -8.28 -24.31 11.04
CA SER A 269 -9.52 -23.57 11.27
C SER A 269 -10.29 -23.42 9.98
N ALA A 270 -11.61 -23.43 10.07
CA ALA A 270 -12.49 -23.15 8.94
C ALA A 270 -13.66 -22.28 9.40
N ASN A 271 -14.12 -21.44 8.51
CA ASN A 271 -15.27 -20.58 8.70
C ASN A 271 -16.14 -20.62 7.45
N VAL A 272 -17.43 -20.86 7.63
CA VAL A 272 -18.41 -20.80 6.56
C VAL A 272 -19.52 -19.86 6.99
N GLU A 273 -19.92 -18.97 6.10
CA GLU A 273 -20.94 -17.95 6.32
C GLU A 273 -21.92 -17.97 5.15
N ALA A 274 -23.21 -18.01 5.44
CA ALA A 274 -24.28 -17.90 4.46
C ALA A 274 -25.34 -16.92 4.95
N GLY A 275 -25.81 -16.04 4.09
CA GLY A 275 -26.81 -15.03 4.41
C GLY A 275 -27.74 -14.73 3.25
N GLY A 276 -28.97 -14.38 3.59
CA GLY A 276 -30.00 -13.89 2.68
C GLY A 276 -30.70 -12.67 3.27
N GLY A 277 -31.16 -11.78 2.44
CA GLY A 277 -31.77 -10.53 2.87
C GLY A 277 -32.88 -10.02 1.98
N THR A 278 -33.34 -8.81 2.28
CA THR A 278 -34.27 -8.06 1.44
C THR A 278 -33.67 -7.71 0.10
N ASP A 279 -34.49 -7.42 -0.91
CA ASP A 279 -34.06 -7.02 -2.26
C ASP A 279 -33.06 -8.02 -2.89
N ASP A 280 -33.31 -9.32 -2.72
CA ASP A 280 -32.51 -10.42 -3.24
C ASP A 280 -31.01 -10.36 -2.83
N ARG A 281 -30.72 -9.68 -1.71
CA ARG A 281 -29.35 -9.59 -1.19
C ARG A 281 -28.91 -10.92 -0.60
N TYR A 282 -27.70 -11.34 -1.00
CA TYR A 282 -27.13 -12.61 -0.52
C TYR A 282 -25.63 -12.47 -0.22
N LYS A 283 -25.15 -13.36 0.63
CA LYS A 283 -23.74 -13.53 0.94
C LYS A 283 -23.43 -14.99 1.21
N LEU A 284 -22.39 -15.51 0.57
CA LEU A 284 -21.79 -16.80 0.86
C LEU A 284 -20.29 -16.63 0.98
N LYS A 285 -19.67 -17.15 2.03
CA LYS A 285 -18.25 -17.06 2.28
C LYS A 285 -17.73 -18.34 2.92
N GLY A 286 -16.60 -18.84 2.46
CA GLY A 286 -15.88 -19.96 3.02
C GLY A 286 -14.40 -19.66 3.15
N PHE A 287 -13.81 -20.10 4.27
CA PHE A 287 -12.38 -19.97 4.53
C PHE A 287 -11.89 -21.20 5.27
N GLY A 288 -10.75 -21.74 4.86
CA GLY A 288 -10.08 -22.86 5.52
C GLY A 288 -8.58 -22.60 5.61
N LEU A 289 -8.02 -22.89 6.77
CA LEU A 289 -6.62 -22.68 7.08
C LEU A 289 -6.06 -23.92 7.77
N ARG A 290 -4.91 -24.43 7.31
CA ARG A 290 -4.20 -25.54 7.93
C ARG A 290 -2.72 -25.20 8.06
N PHE A 291 -2.18 -25.44 9.25
CA PHE A 291 -0.76 -25.28 9.55
C PHE A 291 -0.13 -26.61 9.95
N SER A 292 1.09 -26.84 9.51
CA SER A 292 2.02 -27.84 10.03
C SER A 292 3.41 -27.22 10.18
N ASP A 293 4.38 -27.98 10.68
CA ASP A 293 5.75 -27.50 10.85
C ASP A 293 6.43 -27.11 9.51
N HIS A 294 6.01 -27.71 8.41
CA HIS A 294 6.61 -27.54 7.08
C HIS A 294 5.66 -26.95 6.04
N THR A 295 4.37 -26.95 6.30
CA THR A 295 3.38 -26.54 5.31
C THR A 295 2.32 -25.61 5.90
N ARG A 296 1.87 -24.67 5.10
CA ARG A 296 0.67 -23.86 5.35
C ARG A 296 -0.21 -23.90 4.12
N ALA A 297 -1.47 -24.19 4.31
CA ALA A 297 -2.46 -24.21 3.23
C ALA A 297 -3.65 -23.36 3.62
N VAL A 298 -4.06 -22.48 2.71
CA VAL A 298 -5.24 -21.64 2.85
C VAL A 298 -6.10 -21.82 1.63
N LEU A 299 -7.39 -21.98 1.84
CA LEU A 299 -8.41 -21.98 0.80
C LEU A 299 -9.50 -21.00 1.20
N PHE A 300 -9.94 -20.16 0.28
CA PHE A 300 -11.04 -19.24 0.52
C PHE A 300 -11.89 -19.08 -0.73
N GLY A 301 -13.12 -18.68 -0.53
CA GLY A 301 -14.03 -18.34 -1.61
C GLY A 301 -15.30 -17.68 -1.08
N GLY A 302 -15.99 -17.00 -1.97
CA GLY A 302 -17.24 -16.36 -1.62
C GLY A 302 -17.93 -15.73 -2.80
N MET A 303 -19.18 -15.37 -2.57
CA MET A 303 -19.98 -14.60 -3.50
C MET A 303 -20.99 -13.73 -2.74
N ASN A 304 -21.24 -12.53 -3.25
CA ASN A 304 -22.24 -11.62 -2.69
C ASN A 304 -22.69 -10.58 -3.71
N ASN A 305 -23.77 -9.88 -3.37
CA ASN A 305 -24.26 -8.70 -4.05
C ASN A 305 -24.50 -7.52 -3.10
N ILE A 306 -23.66 -7.41 -2.07
CA ILE A 306 -23.71 -6.38 -1.03
C ILE A 306 -22.46 -5.48 -1.06
N ASN A 307 -21.83 -5.33 -2.23
CA ASN A 307 -20.62 -4.52 -2.47
C ASN A 307 -19.42 -4.91 -1.56
N GLU A 308 -19.39 -6.13 -1.02
CA GLU A 308 -18.23 -6.64 -0.30
C GLU A 308 -17.28 -7.33 -1.29
N SER A 309 -16.09 -6.74 -1.51
CA SER A 309 -15.00 -7.35 -2.27
C SER A 309 -14.02 -8.00 -1.31
N MET A 310 -13.52 -9.18 -1.63
CA MET A 310 -12.40 -9.83 -0.95
C MET A 310 -11.06 -9.45 -1.61
N GLU A 311 -11.11 -8.82 -2.78
CA GLU A 311 -9.95 -8.40 -3.53
C GLU A 311 -9.62 -6.95 -3.21
N TYR A 312 -8.38 -6.69 -2.81
CA TYR A 312 -7.86 -5.36 -2.57
C TYR A 312 -6.67 -5.13 -3.46
N ASP A 313 -6.80 -4.15 -4.33
CA ASP A 313 -5.66 -3.60 -5.04
C ASP A 313 -4.98 -2.59 -4.10
N THR A 314 -3.71 -2.84 -3.79
CA THR A 314 -2.90 -2.00 -2.90
C THR A 314 -2.59 -0.62 -3.47
N TYR A 315 -3.02 -0.35 -4.69
CA TYR A 315 -2.79 0.92 -5.40
C TYR A 315 -3.97 1.90 -5.34
N ASP A 316 -5.16 1.45 -4.92
CA ASP A 316 -6.27 2.39 -4.72
C ASP A 316 -6.18 2.98 -3.31
N SER A 317 -5.40 4.07 -3.21
CA SER A 317 -5.11 4.77 -1.95
C SER A 317 -6.27 5.63 -1.44
N ASP A 318 -7.38 5.69 -2.17
CA ASP A 318 -8.50 6.49 -1.77
C ASP A 318 -9.42 5.71 -0.86
N TYR A 319 -9.41 6.11 0.41
CA TYR A 319 -10.41 5.75 1.40
C TYR A 319 -11.80 6.02 0.82
N LYS A 320 -12.50 4.96 0.46
CA LYS A 320 -13.93 5.04 0.15
C LYS A 320 -14.69 4.96 1.47
N ASP A 321 -15.03 6.11 2.02
CA ASP A 321 -16.08 6.19 3.01
C ASP A 321 -17.34 5.48 2.47
N LYS A 322 -18.22 4.98 3.33
CA LYS A 322 -19.51 4.40 2.90
C LYS A 322 -20.30 5.33 1.98
N SER A 323 -20.16 6.64 2.20
CA SER A 323 -20.68 7.68 1.30
C SER A 323 -20.03 7.68 -0.09
N GLN A 324 -18.95 6.95 -0.31
CA GLN A 324 -18.21 6.85 -1.57
C GLN A 324 -18.31 5.48 -2.24
N GLN A 325 -19.00 4.51 -1.64
CA GLN A 325 -19.28 3.24 -2.32
C GLN A 325 -20.29 3.48 -3.44
N SER A 326 -19.82 3.41 -4.65
CA SER A 326 -20.61 3.65 -5.86
C SER A 326 -20.99 2.33 -6.53
N GLY A 327 -22.15 2.33 -7.18
CA GLY A 327 -22.63 1.23 -8.01
C GLY A 327 -23.20 0.03 -7.25
N ASP A 328 -23.74 -0.89 -8.04
CA ASP A 328 -24.13 -2.23 -7.58
C ASP A 328 -23.09 -3.24 -8.05
N LEU A 329 -22.49 -3.98 -7.12
CA LEU A 329 -21.45 -4.97 -7.39
C LEU A 329 -21.91 -6.37 -6.99
N HIS A 330 -21.98 -7.28 -7.95
CA HIS A 330 -22.06 -8.72 -7.73
C HIS A 330 -20.64 -9.30 -7.83
N PHE A 331 -20.14 -9.89 -6.76
CA PHE A 331 -18.76 -10.35 -6.69
C PHE A 331 -18.66 -11.83 -6.38
N LYS A 332 -17.75 -12.53 -7.06
CA LYS A 332 -17.42 -13.94 -6.81
C LYS A 332 -15.92 -14.12 -6.81
N GLN A 333 -15.40 -14.92 -5.88
CA GLN A 333 -13.98 -15.19 -5.76
C GLN A 333 -13.74 -16.61 -5.27
N VAL A 334 -12.67 -17.22 -5.78
CA VAL A 334 -12.05 -18.43 -5.22
C VAL A 334 -10.54 -18.28 -5.27
N GLY A 335 -9.85 -18.68 -4.21
CA GLY A 335 -8.41 -18.60 -4.16
C GLY A 335 -7.81 -19.45 -3.06
N GLY A 336 -6.50 -19.59 -3.11
CA GLY A 336 -5.75 -20.33 -2.12
C GLY A 336 -4.27 -20.00 -2.14
N GLN A 337 -3.61 -20.34 -1.06
CA GLN A 337 -2.16 -20.24 -0.91
C GLN A 337 -1.63 -21.55 -0.33
N PHE A 338 -0.54 -22.03 -0.89
CA PHE A 338 0.23 -23.12 -0.35
C PHE A 338 1.67 -22.69 -0.12
N VAL A 339 2.15 -22.81 1.12
CA VAL A 339 3.52 -22.50 1.51
C VAL A 339 4.19 -23.77 1.99
N TYR A 340 5.37 -24.05 1.44
CA TYR A 340 6.26 -25.13 1.86
C TYR A 340 7.55 -24.54 2.43
N MET A 341 7.97 -25.02 3.60
CA MET A 341 9.17 -24.59 4.30
C MET A 341 10.04 -25.81 4.63
N ALA A 342 11.35 -25.73 4.38
CA ALA A 342 12.31 -26.79 4.68
C ALA A 342 13.62 -26.21 5.20
N GLY A 343 14.40 -27.02 5.92
CA GLY A 343 15.74 -26.69 6.39
C GLY A 343 15.78 -25.48 7.35
N GLU A 344 14.88 -25.41 8.29
CA GLU A 344 14.80 -24.28 9.25
C GLU A 344 14.69 -22.91 8.55
N ASP A 345 13.74 -22.80 7.62
CA ASP A 345 13.48 -21.62 6.78
C ASP A 345 14.56 -21.31 5.71
N LYS A 346 15.51 -22.21 5.49
CA LYS A 346 16.48 -22.05 4.39
C LYS A 346 15.84 -22.15 3.01
N LEU A 347 14.74 -22.87 2.90
CA LEU A 347 13.93 -22.96 1.68
C LEU A 347 12.47 -22.65 2.01
N THR A 348 11.91 -21.65 1.34
CA THR A 348 10.48 -21.33 1.40
C THR A 348 9.96 -21.20 -0.02
N ASN A 349 8.92 -21.94 -0.35
CA ASN A 349 8.18 -21.80 -1.60
C ASN A 349 6.72 -21.49 -1.29
N SER A 350 6.18 -20.42 -1.86
CA SER A 350 4.78 -19.99 -1.71
C SER A 350 4.14 -19.90 -3.08
N THR A 351 3.04 -20.61 -3.26
CA THR A 351 2.22 -20.55 -4.47
C THR A 351 0.84 -20.01 -4.11
N GLU A 352 0.42 -18.98 -4.79
CA GLU A 352 -0.90 -18.33 -4.63
C GLU A 352 -1.68 -18.45 -5.93
N VAL A 353 -2.95 -18.82 -5.82
CA VAL A 353 -3.91 -18.86 -6.94
C VAL A 353 -5.13 -18.04 -6.54
N ASN A 354 -5.61 -17.20 -7.44
CA ASN A 354 -6.82 -16.42 -7.22
C ASN A 354 -7.58 -16.27 -8.53
N ALA A 355 -8.90 -16.41 -8.45
CA ALA A 355 -9.81 -16.16 -9.56
C ALA A 355 -11.00 -15.33 -9.08
N THR A 356 -11.36 -14.30 -9.84
CA THR A 356 -12.46 -13.39 -9.51
C THR A 356 -13.37 -13.18 -10.72
N TRP A 357 -14.63 -12.93 -10.43
CA TRP A 357 -15.64 -12.52 -11.38
C TRP A 357 -16.51 -11.46 -10.75
N SER A 358 -16.76 -10.38 -11.45
CA SER A 358 -17.72 -9.37 -11.01
C SER A 358 -18.68 -8.97 -12.11
N ASP A 359 -19.81 -8.40 -11.70
CA ASP A 359 -20.79 -7.71 -12.54
C ASP A 359 -21.10 -6.40 -11.83
N GLU A 360 -20.62 -5.30 -12.41
CA GLU A 360 -20.66 -3.96 -11.83
C GLU A 360 -21.60 -3.10 -12.65
N TYR A 361 -22.59 -2.49 -11.99
CA TYR A 361 -23.51 -1.54 -12.61
C TYR A 361 -23.39 -0.18 -11.95
N ASN A 362 -23.14 0.86 -12.75
CA ASN A 362 -23.00 2.22 -12.29
C ASN A 362 -23.93 3.15 -13.09
N GLU A 363 -24.60 4.04 -12.37
CA GLU A 363 -25.25 5.24 -12.90
C GLU A 363 -24.45 6.46 -12.41
N ASN A 364 -24.15 7.38 -13.29
CA ASN A 364 -23.41 8.59 -12.93
C ASN A 364 -24.03 9.82 -13.56
N ARG A 365 -23.99 10.92 -12.78
CA ARG A 365 -24.29 12.28 -13.21
C ARG A 365 -23.10 13.15 -12.89
N SER A 366 -22.62 13.94 -13.84
CA SER A 366 -21.47 14.79 -13.65
C SER A 366 -21.74 16.18 -14.16
N GLN A 367 -21.42 17.20 -13.35
CA GLN A 367 -21.45 18.60 -13.72
C GLN A 367 -20.00 19.13 -13.71
N SER A 368 -19.60 19.74 -14.82
CA SER A 368 -18.24 20.28 -14.96
C SER A 368 -18.29 21.74 -15.39
N GLU A 369 -17.35 22.52 -14.87
CA GLU A 369 -17.02 23.86 -15.30
C GLU A 369 -15.60 23.84 -15.88
N THR A 370 -15.47 24.30 -17.10
CA THR A 370 -14.20 24.40 -17.84
C THR A 370 -13.79 25.88 -17.91
N TYR A 371 -12.57 26.21 -17.45
CA TYR A 371 -12.04 27.57 -17.39
C TYR A 371 -11.44 27.97 -18.73
N LEU A 372 -12.11 28.88 -19.45
CA LEU A 372 -11.59 29.52 -20.65
C LEU A 372 -10.95 30.87 -20.29
N ASN A 373 -10.10 31.39 -21.17
CA ASN A 373 -9.53 32.73 -21.01
C ASN A 373 -10.54 33.89 -21.22
N THR A 374 -11.70 33.59 -21.76
CA THR A 374 -12.79 34.55 -22.02
C THR A 374 -14.05 34.31 -21.17
N GLY A 375 -14.03 33.32 -20.30
CA GLY A 375 -15.16 32.92 -19.50
C GLY A 375 -15.08 31.47 -19.03
N SER A 376 -16.22 30.88 -18.70
CA SER A 376 -16.32 29.45 -18.41
C SER A 376 -17.37 28.81 -19.32
N THR A 377 -17.22 27.52 -19.59
CA THR A 377 -18.28 26.69 -20.15
C THR A 377 -18.65 25.61 -19.16
N PHE A 378 -19.89 25.19 -19.22
CA PHE A 378 -20.46 24.19 -18.32
C PHE A 378 -20.86 22.96 -19.10
N SER A 379 -20.70 21.80 -18.51
CA SER A 379 -21.23 20.57 -19.11
C SER A 379 -21.95 19.72 -18.08
N LEU A 380 -23.04 19.12 -18.49
CA LEU A 380 -23.81 18.16 -17.72
C LEU A 380 -23.79 16.83 -18.49
N SER A 381 -23.40 15.76 -17.83
CA SER A 381 -23.43 14.42 -18.41
C SER A 381 -24.14 13.45 -17.48
N GLU A 382 -24.92 12.55 -18.08
CA GLU A 382 -25.55 11.43 -17.37
C GLU A 382 -25.30 10.15 -18.17
N GLY A 383 -25.10 9.05 -17.47
CA GLY A 383 -24.87 7.79 -18.14
C GLY A 383 -24.92 6.60 -17.24
N THR A 384 -25.04 5.45 -17.87
CA THR A 384 -24.99 4.14 -17.23
C THR A 384 -23.82 3.33 -17.76
N SER A 385 -23.25 2.50 -16.95
CA SER A 385 -22.24 1.53 -17.39
C SER A 385 -22.37 0.21 -16.66
N ARG A 386 -22.21 -0.88 -17.41
CA ARG A 386 -22.12 -2.23 -16.85
C ARG A 386 -20.81 -2.87 -17.27
N SER A 387 -20.05 -3.35 -16.31
CA SER A 387 -18.74 -3.97 -16.51
C SER A 387 -18.73 -5.38 -15.93
N LYS A 388 -18.20 -6.35 -16.69
CA LYS A 388 -18.10 -7.77 -16.29
C LYS A 388 -16.66 -8.23 -16.39
N PRO A 389 -15.78 -7.76 -15.50
CA PRO A 389 -14.42 -8.23 -15.45
C PRO A 389 -14.32 -9.63 -14.83
N SER A 390 -13.38 -10.41 -15.33
CA SER A 390 -12.94 -11.65 -14.68
C SER A 390 -11.43 -11.72 -14.71
N SER A 391 -10.83 -12.22 -13.65
CA SER A 391 -9.38 -12.35 -13.54
C SER A 391 -8.98 -13.72 -13.02
N PHE A 392 -7.82 -14.20 -13.48
CA PHE A 392 -7.10 -15.33 -12.94
C PHE A 392 -5.66 -14.92 -12.68
N SER A 393 -5.14 -15.21 -11.49
CA SER A 393 -3.77 -14.90 -11.08
C SER A 393 -3.11 -16.11 -10.47
N LEU A 394 -1.90 -16.43 -10.94
CA LEU A 394 -1.01 -17.43 -10.38
C LEU A 394 0.29 -16.72 -10.01
N LYS A 395 0.70 -16.81 -8.75
CA LYS A 395 1.95 -16.24 -8.25
C LYS A 395 2.75 -17.28 -7.49
N ASN A 396 4.03 -17.39 -7.80
CA ASN A 396 4.97 -18.22 -7.05
C ASN A 396 6.10 -17.34 -6.49
N THR A 397 6.48 -17.59 -5.24
CA THR A 397 7.62 -16.95 -4.58
C THR A 397 8.51 -18.01 -4.00
N LEU A 398 9.78 -18.02 -4.43
CA LEU A 398 10.83 -18.92 -3.95
C LEU A 398 11.88 -18.13 -3.18
N ARG A 399 12.21 -18.59 -1.99
CA ARG A 399 13.33 -18.09 -1.17
C ARG A 399 14.23 -19.28 -0.83
N ALA A 400 15.50 -19.14 -1.12
CA ALA A 400 16.49 -20.16 -0.77
C ALA A 400 17.75 -19.48 -0.21
N THR A 401 18.23 -19.95 0.93
CA THR A 401 19.40 -19.40 1.62
C THR A 401 20.41 -20.49 1.93
N GLY A 402 21.63 -20.31 1.44
CA GLY A 402 22.76 -21.22 1.63
C GLY A 402 24.06 -20.48 1.35
N LYS A 403 24.93 -21.03 0.52
CA LYS A 403 26.15 -20.35 0.02
C LYS A 403 25.80 -19.08 -0.78
N TYR A 404 24.65 -19.11 -1.43
CA TYR A 404 24.00 -17.99 -2.12
C TYR A 404 22.62 -17.79 -1.49
N ARG A 405 22.11 -16.59 -1.58
CA ARG A 405 20.73 -16.31 -1.30
C ARG A 405 20.00 -16.01 -2.60
N LEU A 406 18.97 -16.78 -2.87
CA LEU A 406 18.07 -16.60 -4.01
C LEU A 406 16.70 -16.16 -3.50
N TYR A 407 16.19 -15.12 -4.10
CA TYR A 407 14.79 -14.74 -4.02
C TYR A 407 14.24 -14.64 -5.44
N SER A 408 13.14 -15.29 -5.72
CA SER A 408 12.47 -15.12 -7.00
C SER A 408 10.96 -15.06 -6.85
N THR A 409 10.33 -14.30 -7.71
CA THR A 409 8.87 -14.27 -7.87
C THR A 409 8.55 -14.44 -9.35
N ALA A 410 7.50 -15.20 -9.61
CA ALA A 410 6.88 -15.29 -10.93
C ALA A 410 5.38 -15.12 -10.77
N GLN A 411 4.78 -14.32 -11.62
CA GLN A 411 3.34 -14.06 -11.63
C GLN A 411 2.81 -14.15 -13.05
N LEU A 412 1.68 -14.81 -13.20
CA LEU A 412 0.91 -14.89 -14.44
C LEU A 412 -0.51 -14.42 -14.15
N ASN A 413 -1.03 -13.50 -14.96
CA ASN A 413 -2.38 -12.99 -14.85
C ASN A 413 -3.08 -13.11 -16.20
N TYR A 414 -4.32 -13.55 -16.15
CA TYR A 414 -5.25 -13.47 -17.27
C TYR A 414 -6.45 -12.65 -16.86
N ASN A 415 -6.73 -11.58 -17.59
CA ASN A 415 -7.85 -10.68 -17.32
C ASN A 415 -8.75 -10.65 -18.57
N ARG A 416 -10.05 -10.74 -18.34
CA ARG A 416 -11.07 -10.55 -19.35
C ARG A 416 -11.99 -9.43 -18.89
N SER A 417 -12.24 -8.47 -19.75
CA SER A 417 -13.17 -7.38 -19.49
C SER A 417 -14.20 -7.26 -20.59
N ARG A 418 -15.45 -7.07 -20.20
CA ARG A 418 -16.56 -6.68 -21.08
C ARG A 418 -17.25 -5.51 -20.43
N ARG A 419 -17.45 -4.45 -21.21
CA ARG A 419 -18.10 -3.23 -20.73
C ARG A 419 -19.12 -2.75 -21.75
N GLU A 420 -20.28 -2.35 -21.27
CA GLU A 420 -21.30 -1.64 -22.01
C GLU A 420 -21.52 -0.30 -21.29
N SER A 421 -21.67 0.78 -22.04
CA SER A 421 -22.00 2.09 -21.49
C SER A 421 -22.86 2.87 -22.46
N GLU A 422 -23.78 3.67 -21.92
CA GLU A 422 -24.56 4.62 -22.67
C GLU A 422 -24.78 5.88 -21.85
N GLY A 423 -24.96 7.00 -22.52
CA GLY A 423 -25.18 8.26 -21.85
C GLY A 423 -25.31 9.42 -22.79
N TRP A 424 -25.52 10.58 -22.21
CA TRP A 424 -25.61 11.85 -22.95
C TRP A 424 -24.77 12.93 -22.24
N ASN A 425 -24.38 13.94 -23.00
CA ASN A 425 -23.67 15.10 -22.51
C ASN A 425 -24.19 16.34 -23.23
N VAL A 426 -24.35 17.43 -22.47
CA VAL A 426 -24.66 18.77 -22.98
C VAL A 426 -23.59 19.73 -22.52
N THR A 427 -23.09 20.55 -23.45
CA THR A 427 -22.18 21.67 -23.13
C THR A 427 -22.92 23.00 -23.39
N SER A 428 -22.83 23.91 -22.42
CA SER A 428 -23.50 25.21 -22.43
C SER A 428 -22.55 26.32 -22.11
N ALA A 429 -22.88 27.53 -22.56
CA ALA A 429 -22.20 28.77 -22.19
C ALA A 429 -22.60 29.26 -20.78
N ASP A 430 -23.72 28.79 -20.25
CA ASP A 430 -24.23 29.18 -18.92
C ASP A 430 -24.39 27.98 -17.98
N ALA A 431 -24.31 28.21 -16.68
CA ALA A 431 -24.40 27.16 -15.63
C ALA A 431 -25.80 26.52 -15.52
N VAL A 432 -26.84 27.15 -16.03
CA VAL A 432 -28.23 26.66 -15.97
C VAL A 432 -28.63 25.89 -17.25
N MET A 433 -27.66 25.63 -18.15
CA MET A 433 -27.82 24.83 -19.37
C MET A 433 -28.88 25.37 -20.36
N LYS A 434 -29.11 26.70 -20.40
CA LYS A 434 -30.08 27.32 -21.32
C LYS A 434 -29.51 27.66 -22.70
N ASP A 435 -28.24 28.04 -22.72
CA ASP A 435 -27.51 28.38 -23.94
C ASP A 435 -26.59 27.21 -24.36
N SER A 436 -27.22 26.16 -24.87
CA SER A 436 -26.53 24.95 -25.28
C SER A 436 -25.70 25.15 -26.55
N ILE A 437 -24.42 24.83 -26.50
CA ILE A 437 -23.46 24.88 -27.59
C ILE A 437 -23.54 23.60 -28.41
N ASN A 438 -23.40 22.44 -27.70
CA ASN A 438 -23.55 21.13 -28.31
C ASN A 438 -24.16 20.13 -27.32
N SER A 439 -24.66 19.03 -27.86
CA SER A 439 -25.04 17.85 -27.12
C SER A 439 -24.59 16.59 -27.84
N SER A 440 -24.33 15.56 -27.08
CA SER A 440 -23.98 14.26 -27.63
C SER A 440 -24.67 13.13 -26.88
N TRP A 441 -25.06 12.11 -27.58
CA TRP A 441 -25.46 10.83 -27.04
C TRP A 441 -24.48 9.76 -27.50
N TYR A 442 -24.20 8.80 -26.65
CA TYR A 442 -23.32 7.69 -26.98
C TYR A 442 -23.81 6.36 -26.44
N ARG A 443 -23.52 5.29 -27.17
CA ARG A 443 -23.61 3.92 -26.69
C ARG A 443 -22.38 3.17 -27.13
N SER A 444 -21.71 2.51 -26.21
CA SER A 444 -20.49 1.78 -26.51
C SER A 444 -20.47 0.39 -25.87
N ARG A 445 -19.81 -0.54 -26.55
CA ARG A 445 -19.47 -1.87 -26.04
C ARG A 445 -17.99 -2.10 -26.27
N SER A 446 -17.31 -2.63 -25.28
CA SER A 446 -15.92 -3.02 -25.44
C SER A 446 -15.66 -4.39 -24.81
N GLN A 447 -14.74 -5.11 -25.41
CA GLN A 447 -14.20 -6.35 -24.86
C GLN A 447 -12.71 -6.41 -25.05
N SER A 448 -12.01 -7.02 -24.10
CA SER A 448 -10.60 -7.35 -24.24
C SER A 448 -10.23 -8.50 -23.33
N ASP A 449 -9.33 -9.33 -23.81
CA ASP A 449 -8.67 -10.38 -23.07
C ASP A 449 -7.18 -10.02 -22.97
N GLN A 450 -6.57 -10.09 -21.79
CA GLN A 450 -5.19 -9.75 -21.57
C GLN A 450 -4.47 -10.87 -20.82
N LEU A 451 -3.37 -11.34 -21.38
CA LEU A 451 -2.42 -12.20 -20.68
C LEU A 451 -1.17 -11.39 -20.32
N SER A 452 -0.79 -11.41 -19.07
CA SER A 452 0.43 -10.76 -18.61
C SER A 452 1.21 -11.64 -17.66
N GLY A 453 2.51 -11.53 -17.70
CA GLY A 453 3.40 -12.22 -16.79
C GLY A 453 4.55 -11.33 -16.35
N SER A 454 5.03 -11.54 -15.14
CA SER A 454 6.21 -10.88 -14.63
C SER A 454 7.07 -11.85 -13.82
N GLY A 455 8.38 -11.66 -13.90
CA GLY A 455 9.37 -12.42 -13.15
C GLY A 455 10.42 -11.49 -12.57
N TYR A 456 10.85 -11.81 -11.37
CA TYR A 456 11.95 -11.14 -10.68
C TYR A 456 12.83 -12.19 -10.03
N ALA A 457 14.13 -12.09 -10.21
CA ALA A 457 15.11 -12.95 -9.55
C ALA A 457 16.23 -12.08 -8.95
N TYR A 458 16.58 -12.36 -7.73
CA TYR A 458 17.59 -11.66 -6.97
C TYR A 458 18.54 -12.66 -6.34
N LEU A 459 19.81 -12.59 -6.73
CA LEU A 459 20.86 -13.48 -6.25
C LEU A 459 21.91 -12.67 -5.50
N THR A 460 22.21 -13.08 -4.28
CA THR A 460 23.25 -12.44 -3.45
C THR A 460 24.28 -13.45 -3.00
N LYS A 461 25.55 -13.05 -3.02
CA LYS A 461 26.66 -13.80 -2.44
C LYS A 461 27.44 -12.94 -1.47
N ARG A 462 27.51 -13.37 -0.22
CA ARG A 462 28.38 -12.78 0.80
C ARG A 462 29.79 -13.36 0.65
N LEU A 463 30.78 -12.51 0.76
CA LEU A 463 32.20 -12.88 0.70
C LEU A 463 32.78 -13.00 2.11
N SER A 464 33.91 -13.68 2.24
CA SER A 464 34.62 -13.82 3.53
C SER A 464 35.16 -12.47 4.07
N SER A 465 35.38 -11.49 3.19
CA SER A 465 35.74 -10.12 3.57
C SER A 465 34.61 -9.37 4.28
N GLY A 466 33.37 -9.88 4.27
CA GLY A 466 32.15 -9.19 4.70
C GLY A 466 31.48 -8.39 3.58
N ASP A 467 32.13 -8.23 2.45
CA ASP A 467 31.55 -7.60 1.25
C ASP A 467 30.55 -8.56 0.58
N SER A 468 29.80 -8.04 -0.38
CA SER A 468 28.91 -8.89 -1.16
C SER A 468 28.74 -8.38 -2.59
N TRP A 469 28.34 -9.25 -3.47
CA TRP A 469 27.80 -8.82 -4.74
C TRP A 469 26.36 -9.33 -4.92
N THR A 470 25.59 -8.59 -5.68
CA THR A 470 24.19 -8.86 -5.95
C THR A 470 23.96 -8.82 -7.45
N PHE A 471 23.09 -9.70 -7.90
CA PHE A 471 22.59 -9.75 -9.27
C PHE A 471 21.07 -9.71 -9.22
N ASP A 472 20.49 -8.71 -9.85
CA ASP A 472 19.06 -8.52 -10.01
C ASP A 472 18.67 -8.75 -11.45
N MET A 473 17.61 -9.48 -11.70
CA MET A 473 17.01 -9.63 -13.02
C MET A 473 15.48 -9.55 -12.89
N GLN A 474 14.88 -8.76 -13.75
CA GLN A 474 13.43 -8.69 -13.84
C GLN A 474 12.98 -8.66 -15.28
N GLY A 475 11.78 -9.17 -15.53
CA GLY A 475 11.17 -9.15 -16.83
C GLY A 475 9.65 -9.17 -16.71
N SER A 476 8.98 -8.62 -17.68
CA SER A 476 7.53 -8.72 -17.81
C SER A 476 7.11 -8.75 -19.26
N PHE A 477 5.96 -9.37 -19.49
CA PHE A 477 5.26 -9.31 -20.76
C PHE A 477 3.78 -9.03 -20.51
N SER A 478 3.15 -8.40 -21.47
CA SER A 478 1.70 -8.22 -21.51
C SER A 478 1.27 -8.28 -22.98
N ARG A 479 0.21 -9.01 -23.26
CA ARG A 479 -0.40 -9.07 -24.59
C ARG A 479 -1.91 -9.02 -24.47
N GLN A 480 -2.50 -8.14 -25.25
CA GLN A 480 -3.93 -7.99 -25.34
C GLN A 480 -4.45 -8.75 -26.56
N TYR A 481 -5.48 -9.56 -26.36
CA TYR A 481 -6.12 -10.37 -27.37
C TYR A 481 -7.53 -9.86 -27.63
N HIS A 482 -7.96 -9.82 -28.90
CA HIS A 482 -9.31 -9.44 -29.31
C HIS A 482 -9.84 -8.16 -28.64
N PRO A 483 -9.04 -7.08 -28.60
CA PRO A 483 -9.48 -5.81 -28.04
C PRO A 483 -10.35 -5.11 -29.07
N GLU A 484 -11.65 -5.27 -28.95
CA GLU A 484 -12.62 -4.69 -29.83
C GLU A 484 -13.56 -3.76 -29.08
N SER A 485 -13.85 -2.61 -29.65
CA SER A 485 -14.92 -1.74 -29.18
C SER A 485 -15.79 -1.27 -30.32
N THR A 486 -17.10 -1.22 -30.07
CA THR A 486 -18.06 -0.60 -30.95
C THR A 486 -18.69 0.60 -30.26
N SER A 487 -18.89 1.68 -30.97
CA SER A 487 -19.54 2.89 -30.45
C SER A 487 -20.46 3.53 -31.46
N GLN A 488 -21.64 3.89 -31.00
CA GLN A 488 -22.60 4.70 -31.71
C GLN A 488 -22.65 6.06 -31.02
N ASN A 489 -22.39 7.12 -31.77
CA ASN A 489 -22.38 8.48 -31.24
C ASN A 489 -23.25 9.36 -32.13
N HIS A 490 -24.02 10.22 -31.50
CA HIS A 490 -24.81 11.23 -32.12
C HIS A 490 -24.49 12.59 -31.56
N TYR A 491 -24.02 13.51 -32.37
CA TYR A 491 -23.60 14.86 -32.00
C TYR A 491 -24.57 15.88 -32.61
N VAL A 492 -24.98 16.87 -31.85
CA VAL A 492 -25.81 17.99 -32.28
C VAL A 492 -25.08 19.28 -31.92
N TYR A 493 -24.84 20.10 -32.98
CA TYR A 493 -24.22 21.43 -32.85
C TYR A 493 -25.31 22.47 -32.89
N HIS A 494 -25.79 22.91 -31.71
CA HIS A 494 -26.99 23.75 -31.60
C HIS A 494 -26.87 25.10 -32.34
N GLN A 495 -25.69 25.73 -32.24
CA GLN A 495 -25.46 27.03 -32.90
C GLN A 495 -25.36 26.94 -34.44
N LEU A 496 -24.93 25.78 -34.96
CA LEU A 496 -24.82 25.55 -36.42
C LEU A 496 -26.07 24.90 -36.99
N GLY A 497 -26.95 24.34 -36.16
CA GLY A 497 -28.12 23.58 -36.60
C GLY A 497 -27.76 22.28 -37.37
N THR A 498 -26.57 21.73 -37.13
CA THR A 498 -26.06 20.55 -37.80
C THR A 498 -25.93 19.36 -36.87
N GLN A 499 -25.94 18.16 -37.45
CA GLN A 499 -25.80 16.90 -36.70
C GLN A 499 -24.75 16.03 -37.36
N ASP A 500 -24.06 15.20 -36.52
CA ASP A 500 -23.10 14.20 -36.99
C ASP A 500 -23.44 12.87 -36.31
N HIS A 501 -23.54 11.80 -37.09
CA HIS A 501 -23.80 10.46 -36.60
C HIS A 501 -22.65 9.53 -36.96
N ARG A 502 -22.06 8.87 -35.96
CA ARG A 502 -20.91 7.97 -36.15
C ARG A 502 -21.16 6.62 -35.52
N ASP A 503 -21.13 5.58 -36.34
CA ASP A 503 -21.10 4.19 -35.88
C ASP A 503 -19.69 3.64 -36.16
N ARG A 504 -18.94 3.34 -35.11
CA ARG A 504 -17.54 2.96 -35.16
C ARG A 504 -17.28 1.61 -34.57
N ARG A 505 -16.30 0.92 -35.17
CA ARG A 505 -15.67 -0.27 -34.61
C ARG A 505 -14.18 0.01 -34.53
N THR A 506 -13.57 -0.23 -33.36
CA THR A 506 -12.13 -0.04 -33.12
C THR A 506 -11.51 -1.32 -32.61
N GLU A 507 -10.41 -1.73 -33.24
CA GLU A 507 -9.55 -2.83 -32.82
C GLU A 507 -8.21 -2.24 -32.36
N SER A 508 -7.74 -2.56 -31.16
CA SER A 508 -6.54 -1.93 -30.59
C SER A 508 -5.63 -2.97 -29.92
N PRO A 509 -5.09 -3.97 -30.66
CA PRO A 509 -4.18 -4.94 -30.11
C PRO A 509 -2.89 -4.28 -29.62
N SER A 510 -2.39 -4.76 -28.47
CA SER A 510 -1.13 -4.29 -27.94
C SER A 510 -0.32 -5.41 -27.31
N SER A 511 1.00 -5.27 -27.36
CA SER A 511 1.93 -6.14 -26.66
C SER A 511 3.09 -5.34 -26.09
N ASN A 512 3.57 -5.77 -24.92
CA ASN A 512 4.69 -5.16 -24.26
C ASN A 512 5.61 -6.26 -23.69
N TYR A 513 6.91 -6.17 -23.95
CA TYR A 513 7.94 -7.03 -23.43
C TYR A 513 9.04 -6.16 -22.85
N ASN A 514 9.44 -6.41 -21.62
CA ASN A 514 10.58 -5.72 -21.04
C ASN A 514 11.40 -6.64 -20.14
N TRP A 515 12.69 -6.40 -20.08
CA TRP A 515 13.57 -7.02 -19.11
C TRP A 515 14.71 -6.08 -18.73
N SER A 516 15.24 -6.26 -17.54
CA SER A 516 16.44 -5.56 -17.08
C SER A 516 17.24 -6.44 -16.15
N ALA A 517 18.55 -6.22 -16.16
CA ALA A 517 19.50 -6.84 -15.24
C ALA A 517 20.42 -5.78 -14.62
N LYS A 518 20.80 -5.99 -13.37
CA LYS A 518 21.68 -5.11 -12.60
C LYS A 518 22.66 -5.92 -11.79
N VAL A 519 23.91 -5.50 -11.76
CA VAL A 519 24.97 -6.03 -10.90
C VAL A 519 25.43 -4.92 -9.96
N ALA A 520 25.54 -5.23 -8.68
CA ALA A 520 26.05 -4.33 -7.67
C ALA A 520 27.11 -5.02 -6.80
N TYR A 521 28.14 -4.27 -6.43
CA TYR A 521 29.16 -4.69 -5.47
C TYR A 521 29.05 -3.87 -4.21
N ASN A 522 28.76 -4.50 -3.08
CA ASN A 522 28.59 -3.84 -1.78
C ASN A 522 29.91 -3.92 -1.02
N TYR A 523 30.63 -2.80 -0.95
CA TYR A 523 31.91 -2.65 -0.29
C TYR A 523 31.74 -1.99 1.08
N ASN A 524 32.07 -2.70 2.15
CA ASN A 524 32.05 -2.16 3.51
C ASN A 524 33.37 -1.46 3.79
N LEU A 525 33.42 -0.14 3.59
CA LEU A 525 34.62 0.69 3.80
C LEU A 525 35.02 0.74 5.28
N THR A 526 34.01 0.96 6.14
CA THR A 526 34.17 0.90 7.61
C THR A 526 32.97 0.15 8.21
N GLU A 527 32.95 0.00 9.53
CA GLU A 527 31.78 -0.57 10.24
C GLU A 527 30.49 0.21 10.01
N ASN A 528 30.63 1.52 9.81
CA ASN A 528 29.49 2.42 9.68
C ASN A 528 29.27 2.93 8.24
N LEU A 529 30.20 2.68 7.32
CA LEU A 529 30.13 3.22 5.96
C LEU A 529 30.24 2.13 4.91
N ARG A 530 29.23 2.00 4.08
CA ARG A 530 29.17 1.12 2.92
C ARG A 530 29.02 1.94 1.64
N ILE A 531 29.73 1.52 0.60
CA ILE A 531 29.66 2.07 -0.74
C ILE A 531 29.30 0.95 -1.71
N SER A 532 28.27 1.16 -2.53
CA SER A 532 27.77 0.13 -3.44
C SER A 532 27.63 0.68 -4.85
N PRO A 533 28.69 0.62 -5.69
CA PRO A 533 28.55 0.87 -7.11
C PRO A 533 27.72 -0.22 -7.80
N ALA A 534 26.90 0.18 -8.77
CA ALA A 534 26.10 -0.73 -9.55
C ALA A 534 25.96 -0.26 -11.00
N VAL A 535 25.88 -1.24 -11.91
CA VAL A 535 25.57 -1.04 -13.31
C VAL A 535 24.40 -1.91 -13.73
N GLY A 536 23.56 -1.38 -14.60
CA GLY A 536 22.39 -2.07 -15.09
C GLY A 536 22.14 -1.83 -16.57
N TYR A 537 21.48 -2.79 -17.18
CA TYR A 537 21.07 -2.78 -18.57
C TYR A 537 19.65 -3.29 -18.67
N GLY A 538 18.83 -2.69 -19.53
CA GLY A 538 17.49 -3.16 -19.79
C GLY A 538 16.94 -2.68 -21.12
N THR A 539 16.04 -3.43 -21.66
CA THR A 539 15.31 -3.07 -22.89
C THR A 539 13.82 -3.35 -22.75
N GLY A 540 13.03 -2.64 -23.50
CA GLY A 540 11.59 -2.83 -23.61
C GLY A 540 11.12 -2.59 -25.05
N ASP A 541 10.22 -3.44 -25.51
CA ASP A 541 9.57 -3.38 -26.78
C ASP A 541 8.06 -3.27 -26.57
N PHE A 542 7.45 -2.25 -27.13
CA PHE A 542 6.01 -2.00 -27.05
C PHE A 542 5.46 -1.88 -28.47
N HIS A 543 4.45 -2.68 -28.77
CA HIS A 543 3.69 -2.60 -30.02
C HIS A 543 2.24 -2.26 -29.68
N SER A 544 1.65 -1.35 -30.45
CA SER A 544 0.26 -0.98 -30.31
C SER A 544 -0.26 -0.55 -31.67
N ASP A 545 -1.28 -1.24 -32.13
CA ASP A 545 -1.98 -0.91 -33.35
C ASP A 545 -3.37 -0.39 -33.01
N ARG A 546 -3.90 0.44 -33.86
CA ARG A 546 -5.28 0.90 -33.79
C ARG A 546 -5.86 0.91 -35.18
N HIS A 547 -6.85 0.08 -35.39
CA HIS A 547 -7.64 0.04 -36.61
C HIS A 547 -9.06 0.54 -36.31
N GLU A 548 -9.40 1.67 -36.85
CA GLU A 548 -10.71 2.30 -36.68
C GLU A 548 -11.51 2.17 -37.98
N TYR A 549 -12.74 1.73 -37.85
CA TYR A 549 -13.66 1.54 -38.95
C TYR A 549 -14.92 2.38 -38.70
N LEU A 550 -15.36 3.09 -39.74
CA LEU A 550 -16.63 3.82 -39.74
C LEU A 550 -17.62 3.06 -40.59
N ARG A 551 -18.88 2.98 -40.12
CA ARG A 551 -19.95 2.37 -40.87
C ARG A 551 -20.46 3.32 -41.94
N ASP A 552 -20.40 2.88 -43.21
CA ASP A 552 -21.08 3.53 -44.34
C ASP A 552 -22.26 2.66 -44.71
N SER A 553 -23.48 3.16 -44.58
CA SER A 553 -24.76 2.52 -44.87
C SER A 553 -24.89 1.02 -44.54
N VAL A 554 -23.99 0.15 -44.99
CA VAL A 554 -24.03 -1.31 -44.81
C VAL A 554 -22.77 -1.88 -44.16
N ASP A 555 -21.56 -1.43 -44.60
CA ASP A 555 -20.28 -2.02 -44.19
C ASP A 555 -19.42 -1.08 -43.35
N TYR A 556 -18.49 -1.66 -42.58
CA TYR A 556 -17.47 -0.94 -41.82
C TYR A 556 -16.25 -0.71 -42.73
N LEU A 557 -15.97 0.55 -43.09
CA LEU A 557 -14.81 0.95 -43.87
C LEU A 557 -13.70 1.46 -42.97
N LEU A 558 -12.44 1.14 -43.29
CA LEU A 558 -11.28 1.59 -42.52
C LEU A 558 -11.17 3.12 -42.56
N ASP A 559 -11.17 3.74 -41.37
CA ASP A 559 -10.79 5.14 -41.16
C ASP A 559 -9.28 5.24 -41.06
N ALA A 560 -8.61 5.32 -42.21
CA ALA A 560 -7.15 5.35 -42.25
C ALA A 560 -6.55 6.58 -41.51
N LYS A 561 -7.30 7.70 -41.42
CA LYS A 561 -6.87 8.90 -40.71
C LYS A 561 -6.79 8.73 -39.21
N ASN A 562 -7.58 7.87 -38.62
CA ASN A 562 -7.61 7.58 -37.20
C ASN A 562 -7.00 6.22 -36.86
N SER A 563 -6.51 5.49 -37.87
CA SER A 563 -5.80 4.21 -37.74
C SER A 563 -4.29 4.41 -37.74
N TYR A 564 -3.57 3.59 -36.94
CA TYR A 564 -2.12 3.61 -36.91
C TYR A 564 -1.53 2.29 -36.39
N GLU A 565 -0.26 2.06 -36.75
CA GLU A 565 0.60 1.03 -36.17
C GLU A 565 1.80 1.69 -35.52
N GLN A 566 2.18 1.22 -34.36
CA GLN A 566 3.27 1.79 -33.56
C GLN A 566 4.13 0.70 -32.96
N ALA A 567 5.44 0.84 -33.14
CA ALA A 567 6.46 0.04 -32.45
C ALA A 567 7.41 0.97 -31.68
N THR A 568 7.59 0.75 -30.38
CA THR A 568 8.50 1.54 -29.54
C THR A 568 9.54 0.65 -28.89
N GLN A 569 10.81 0.95 -29.11
CA GLN A 569 11.94 0.29 -28.46
C GLN A 569 12.57 1.25 -27.45
N THR A 570 12.79 0.77 -26.23
CA THR A 570 13.46 1.51 -25.16
C THR A 570 14.68 0.77 -24.69
N LEU A 571 15.83 1.43 -24.72
CA LEU A 571 17.10 0.94 -24.21
C LEU A 571 17.52 1.76 -23.01
N ASN A 572 17.80 1.12 -21.87
CA ASN A 572 18.21 1.74 -20.63
C ASN A 572 19.59 1.24 -20.22
N ARG A 573 20.52 2.16 -19.95
CA ARG A 573 21.84 1.89 -19.36
C ARG A 573 21.92 2.67 -18.07
N ARG A 574 22.00 2.00 -16.94
CA ARG A 574 22.00 2.63 -15.62
C ARG A 574 23.35 2.51 -14.94
N ALA A 575 23.81 3.60 -14.36
CA ALA A 575 24.90 3.62 -13.39
C ALA A 575 24.39 4.17 -12.08
N SER A 576 24.71 3.54 -10.95
CA SER A 576 24.33 4.05 -9.64
C SER A 576 25.41 3.83 -8.61
N LEU A 577 25.42 4.71 -7.60
CA LEU A 577 26.29 4.66 -6.44
C LEU A 577 25.45 4.85 -5.19
N ASP A 578 25.39 3.80 -4.34
CA ASP A 578 24.76 3.90 -3.04
C ASP A 578 25.85 4.13 -1.97
N ILE A 579 25.65 5.14 -1.13
CA ILE A 579 26.53 5.51 -0.01
C ILE A 579 25.67 5.46 1.25
N ASN A 580 25.97 4.49 2.12
CA ASN A 580 25.17 4.23 3.31
C ASN A 580 26.05 4.39 4.55
N TYR A 581 25.73 5.37 5.39
CA TYR A 581 26.33 5.58 6.68
C TYR A 581 25.32 5.32 7.79
N SER A 582 25.68 4.50 8.78
CA SER A 582 24.83 4.26 9.94
C SER A 582 25.67 4.12 11.22
N LYS A 583 25.18 4.66 12.33
CA LYS A 583 25.85 4.62 13.62
C LYS A 583 24.87 4.36 14.75
N ASN A 584 25.18 3.36 15.58
CA ASN A 584 24.51 3.15 16.84
C ASN A 584 25.08 4.12 17.91
N ALA A 585 24.22 4.76 18.65
CA ALA A 585 24.55 5.57 19.82
C ALA A 585 23.87 4.99 21.05
N HIS A 586 24.34 5.38 22.24
CA HIS A 586 23.67 4.96 23.49
C HIS A 586 22.20 5.44 23.47
N ARG A 587 21.25 4.51 23.48
CA ARG A 587 19.80 4.76 23.35
C ARG A 587 19.36 5.46 22.07
N GLY A 588 20.12 5.32 20.97
CA GLY A 588 19.76 5.96 19.71
C GLY A 588 20.39 5.31 18.50
N TYR A 589 19.88 5.67 17.32
CA TYR A 589 20.37 5.23 16.02
C TYR A 589 20.29 6.41 15.03
N PHE A 590 21.33 6.57 14.22
CA PHE A 590 21.39 7.57 13.15
C PHE A 590 21.85 6.92 11.86
N ALA A 591 21.21 7.24 10.75
CA ALA A 591 21.60 6.74 9.43
C ALA A 591 21.40 7.79 8.33
N ILE A 592 22.28 7.73 7.32
CA ILE A 592 22.17 8.48 6.07
C ILE A 592 22.31 7.47 4.93
N TYR A 593 21.34 7.42 4.06
CA TYR A 593 21.34 6.61 2.85
C TYR A 593 21.27 7.55 1.66
N THR A 594 22.23 7.43 0.76
CA THR A 594 22.29 8.26 -0.44
C THR A 594 22.43 7.38 -1.65
N THR A 595 21.53 7.47 -2.58
CA THR A 595 21.63 6.86 -3.91
C THR A 595 21.80 7.93 -4.96
N LEU A 596 22.89 7.88 -5.71
CA LEU A 596 23.10 8.69 -6.91
C LEU A 596 22.93 7.79 -8.11
N SER A 597 21.96 8.03 -8.97
CA SER A 597 21.76 7.22 -10.16
C SER A 597 21.57 8.07 -11.41
N ALA A 598 22.15 7.59 -12.52
CA ALA A 598 21.97 8.10 -13.86
C ALA A 598 21.46 6.99 -14.77
N ASN A 599 20.40 7.25 -15.51
CA ASN A 599 19.87 6.37 -16.53
C ASN A 599 20.04 7.02 -17.91
N PHE A 600 20.84 6.39 -18.76
CA PHE A 600 21.02 6.79 -20.17
C PHE A 600 20.00 6.00 -20.99
N GLN A 601 18.92 6.66 -21.32
CA GLN A 601 17.77 6.07 -22.01
C GLN A 601 17.78 6.48 -23.49
N ARG A 602 17.66 5.51 -24.38
CA ARG A 602 17.38 5.71 -25.79
C ARG A 602 16.00 5.13 -26.07
N GLN A 603 15.13 5.95 -26.64
CA GLN A 603 13.81 5.55 -27.14
C GLN A 603 13.76 5.74 -28.66
N ARG A 604 13.34 4.71 -29.38
CA ARG A 604 13.02 4.74 -30.80
C ARG A 604 11.60 4.31 -30.99
N MET A 605 10.85 5.09 -31.74
CA MET A 605 9.49 4.74 -32.15
C MET A 605 9.40 4.80 -33.67
N ASP A 606 8.89 3.74 -34.24
CA ASP A 606 8.46 3.66 -35.63
C ASP A 606 6.91 3.75 -35.63
N TYR A 607 6.39 4.70 -36.36
CA TYR A 607 4.95 5.02 -36.41
C TYR A 607 4.50 5.09 -37.85
N SER A 608 3.40 4.41 -38.15
CA SER A 608 2.81 4.35 -39.50
C SER A 608 1.31 4.62 -39.44
N SER A 609 0.85 5.56 -40.23
CA SER A 609 -0.58 5.86 -40.49
C SER A 609 -0.71 6.63 -41.77
N GLU A 610 -1.90 6.75 -42.32
CA GLU A 610 -2.15 7.71 -43.39
C GLU A 610 -2.42 9.12 -42.81
N PRO A 611 -1.74 10.17 -43.28
CA PRO A 611 -0.72 10.23 -44.37
C PRO A 611 0.72 10.21 -43.83
N LEU A 612 0.98 9.86 -42.56
CA LEU A 612 2.26 10.05 -41.88
C LEU A 612 2.95 8.73 -41.52
N THR A 613 4.11 8.47 -42.11
CA THR A 613 5.04 7.42 -41.59
C THR A 613 6.31 8.10 -41.12
N THR A 614 6.68 7.85 -39.87
CA THR A 614 7.86 8.51 -39.26
C THR A 614 8.58 7.61 -38.28
N SER A 615 9.86 7.88 -38.08
CA SER A 615 10.68 7.25 -37.03
C SER A 615 11.31 8.34 -36.16
N ILE A 616 11.03 8.30 -34.87
CA ILE A 616 11.55 9.24 -33.88
C ILE A 616 12.51 8.54 -32.95
N THR A 617 13.72 9.09 -32.81
CA THR A 617 14.69 8.63 -31.82
C THR A 617 15.01 9.75 -30.85
N ARG A 618 14.93 9.48 -29.55
CA ARG A 618 15.28 10.41 -28.45
C ARG A 618 16.27 9.77 -27.49
N ASN A 619 17.22 10.55 -27.04
CA ASN A 619 18.17 10.17 -26.00
C ASN A 619 17.97 11.06 -24.78
N TYR A 620 17.86 10.45 -23.61
CA TYR A 620 17.67 11.14 -22.34
C TYR A 620 18.75 10.74 -21.36
N THR A 621 19.19 11.71 -20.55
CA THR A 621 20.02 11.44 -19.37
C THR A 621 19.18 11.79 -18.15
N LEU A 622 18.72 10.78 -17.44
CA LEU A 622 17.79 10.89 -16.31
C LEU A 622 18.57 10.74 -15.00
N TRP A 623 18.72 11.83 -14.26
CA TRP A 623 19.34 11.84 -12.94
C TRP A 623 18.29 11.60 -11.87
N SER A 624 18.53 10.66 -10.96
CA SER A 624 17.59 10.30 -9.89
C SER A 624 18.32 10.17 -8.54
N PRO A 625 18.77 11.27 -7.93
CA PRO A 625 19.31 11.26 -6.58
C PRO A 625 18.20 10.98 -5.57
N ASN A 626 18.55 10.20 -4.54
CA ASN A 626 17.70 9.95 -3.36
C ASN A 626 18.57 10.07 -2.11
N VAL A 627 18.13 10.86 -1.14
CA VAL A 627 18.80 11.03 0.15
C VAL A 627 17.77 10.79 1.24
N TYR A 628 18.10 9.89 2.14
CA TYR A 628 17.25 9.53 3.29
C TYR A 628 18.05 9.64 4.57
N LEU A 629 17.53 10.42 5.51
CA LEU A 629 18.08 10.60 6.85
C LEU A 629 17.15 9.96 7.86
N PHE A 630 17.69 9.21 8.79
CA PHE A 630 16.92 8.60 9.86
C PHE A 630 17.60 8.83 11.21
N TYR A 631 16.82 9.24 12.20
CA TYR A 631 17.24 9.40 13.57
C TYR A 631 16.20 8.76 14.50
N MET A 632 16.66 7.99 15.48
CA MET A 632 15.82 7.41 16.52
C MET A 632 16.47 7.57 17.88
N LYS A 633 15.64 7.86 18.89
CA LYS A 633 16.02 7.85 20.30
C LYS A 633 14.95 7.12 21.09
N GLN A 634 15.38 6.27 22.01
CA GLN A 634 14.48 5.50 22.86
C GLN A 634 15.02 5.40 24.29
N ASP A 635 14.14 5.57 25.26
CA ASP A 635 14.35 5.22 26.64
C ASP A 635 13.26 4.21 27.11
N SER A 636 13.21 3.87 28.39
CA SER A 636 12.26 2.88 28.94
C SER A 636 10.79 3.30 28.85
N ILE A 637 10.50 4.59 28.64
CA ILE A 637 9.13 5.14 28.71
C ILE A 637 8.75 5.82 27.40
N LYS A 638 9.72 6.37 26.68
CA LYS A 638 9.51 7.25 25.54
C LYS A 638 10.36 6.81 24.35
N ARG A 639 9.73 6.79 23.18
CA ARG A 639 10.39 6.61 21.88
C ARG A 639 10.12 7.80 21.00
N GLN A 640 11.12 8.21 20.24
CA GLN A 640 11.07 9.27 19.25
C GLN A 640 11.82 8.80 18.00
N ASP A 641 11.25 9.01 16.83
CA ASP A 641 11.93 8.81 15.56
C ASP A 641 11.62 9.96 14.59
N MET A 642 12.59 10.26 13.76
CA MET A 642 12.50 11.26 12.72
C MET A 642 13.14 10.72 11.44
N ASN A 643 12.48 10.93 10.33
CA ASN A 643 13.08 10.70 9.02
C ASN A 643 12.84 11.90 8.10
N VAL A 644 13.81 12.12 7.21
CA VAL A 644 13.76 13.14 6.17
C VAL A 644 14.22 12.48 4.88
N GLN A 645 13.43 12.63 3.83
CA GLN A 645 13.75 12.09 2.51
C GLN A 645 13.61 13.16 1.44
N TYR A 646 14.54 13.18 0.53
CA TYR A 646 14.46 13.91 -0.71
C TYR A 646 14.80 12.98 -1.88
N TYR A 647 14.00 13.00 -2.93
CA TYR A 647 14.31 12.31 -4.17
C TYR A 647 13.81 13.07 -5.39
N LEU A 648 14.53 12.88 -6.51
CA LEU A 648 14.19 13.41 -7.82
C LEU A 648 13.71 12.30 -8.74
N TRP A 649 12.55 12.50 -9.33
CA TRP A 649 11.92 11.56 -10.26
C TRP A 649 11.79 12.21 -11.65
N PRO A 650 12.71 11.96 -12.58
CA PRO A 650 12.58 12.45 -13.96
C PRO A 650 11.63 11.54 -14.77
N THR A 651 10.82 12.15 -15.62
CA THR A 651 9.93 11.45 -16.54
C THR A 651 10.13 11.97 -17.97
N THR A 652 10.13 11.05 -18.94
CA THR A 652 10.19 11.39 -20.37
C THR A 652 8.79 11.58 -20.94
N PRO A 653 8.61 12.40 -21.99
CA PRO A 653 7.36 12.46 -22.73
C PRO A 653 6.98 11.07 -23.29
N SER A 654 5.66 10.82 -23.40
CA SER A 654 5.20 9.69 -24.18
C SER A 654 5.62 9.90 -25.65
N VAL A 655 6.10 8.87 -26.32
CA VAL A 655 6.56 9.01 -27.70
C VAL A 655 5.40 9.37 -28.64
N THR A 656 4.18 8.92 -28.32
CA THR A 656 2.95 9.32 -29.03
C THR A 656 2.66 10.81 -28.95
N ASP A 657 3.01 11.45 -27.82
CA ASP A 657 2.84 12.90 -27.66
C ASP A 657 3.81 13.72 -28.53
N LEU A 658 4.87 13.08 -29.01
CA LEU A 658 5.86 13.72 -29.89
C LEU A 658 5.47 13.71 -31.38
N ILE A 659 4.36 13.03 -31.74
CA ILE A 659 3.91 12.94 -33.12
C ILE A 659 2.87 14.02 -33.36
N ASP A 660 3.26 15.02 -34.14
CA ASP A 660 2.35 16.11 -34.53
C ASP A 660 1.37 15.65 -35.63
N ARG A 661 0.32 15.00 -35.18
CA ARG A 661 -0.76 14.47 -36.04
C ARG A 661 -2.11 14.61 -35.35
N PRO A 662 -3.14 15.12 -36.05
CA PRO A 662 -4.48 15.17 -35.48
C PRO A 662 -5.11 13.78 -35.38
N ILE A 663 -5.60 13.43 -34.21
CA ILE A 663 -6.48 12.28 -33.96
C ILE A 663 -7.87 12.85 -33.68
N SER A 664 -8.82 12.57 -34.55
CA SER A 664 -10.18 13.13 -34.61
C SER A 664 -11.27 12.07 -34.53
N SER A 665 -10.99 10.95 -33.85
CA SER A 665 -11.99 9.89 -33.64
C SER A 665 -13.27 10.45 -33.00
N ASP A 666 -13.10 11.32 -32.00
CA ASP A 666 -14.18 12.14 -31.46
C ASP A 666 -14.14 13.53 -32.09
N PRO A 667 -15.18 13.94 -32.83
CA PRO A 667 -15.17 15.23 -33.51
C PRO A 667 -15.19 16.43 -32.57
N LEU A 668 -15.63 16.26 -31.33
CA LEU A 668 -15.57 17.31 -30.28
C LEU A 668 -14.20 17.42 -29.61
N ASN A 669 -13.34 16.39 -29.76
CA ASN A 669 -12.04 16.33 -29.10
C ASN A 669 -10.95 15.87 -30.06
N ILE A 670 -10.18 16.81 -30.58
CA ILE A 670 -9.07 16.58 -31.49
C ILE A 670 -7.76 16.61 -30.70
N PHE A 671 -6.90 15.64 -30.91
CA PHE A 671 -5.61 15.56 -30.22
C PHE A 671 -4.46 15.73 -31.19
N LEU A 672 -3.55 16.64 -30.86
CA LEU A 672 -2.29 16.89 -31.56
C LEU A 672 -1.11 16.44 -30.70
N GLY A 673 0.02 16.16 -31.33
CA GLY A 673 1.27 15.96 -30.61
C GLY A 673 2.11 17.23 -30.54
N ASN A 674 3.24 17.15 -29.84
CA ASN A 674 4.22 18.23 -29.76
C ASN A 674 5.66 17.65 -29.75
N PRO A 675 6.38 17.75 -30.89
CA PRO A 675 7.75 17.26 -31.01
C PRO A 675 8.76 17.92 -30.05
N ASP A 676 8.45 19.13 -29.54
CA ASP A 676 9.37 19.94 -28.72
C ASP A 676 9.26 19.62 -27.21
N LEU A 677 8.46 18.62 -26.84
CA LEU A 677 8.31 18.24 -25.45
C LEU A 677 9.63 17.80 -24.82
N LYS A 678 9.89 18.32 -23.62
CA LYS A 678 11.06 18.04 -22.80
C LYS A 678 10.71 17.09 -21.64
N GLN A 679 11.74 16.47 -21.06
CA GLN A 679 11.58 15.72 -19.84
C GLN A 679 11.07 16.62 -18.70
N SER A 680 10.23 16.06 -17.84
CA SER A 680 9.78 16.67 -16.59
C SER A 680 10.61 16.13 -15.41
N GLU A 681 10.85 16.99 -14.42
CA GLU A 681 11.59 16.64 -13.22
C GLU A 681 10.71 16.92 -12.00
N GLN A 682 10.43 15.88 -11.24
CA GLN A 682 9.61 16.00 -10.04
C GLN A 682 10.46 15.79 -8.80
N HIS A 683 10.59 16.85 -8.00
CA HIS A 683 11.27 16.87 -6.72
C HIS A 683 10.28 16.51 -5.62
N TYR A 684 10.63 15.53 -4.78
CA TYR A 684 9.85 15.16 -3.62
C TYR A 684 10.62 15.40 -2.35
N PHE A 685 9.93 15.90 -1.36
CA PHE A 685 10.44 16.09 -0.02
C PHE A 685 9.42 15.51 0.97
N THR A 686 9.90 14.68 1.90
CA THR A 686 9.09 14.20 3.02
C THR A 686 9.88 14.30 4.31
N MET A 687 9.20 14.72 5.38
CA MET A 687 9.73 14.68 6.74
C MET A 687 8.66 14.05 7.63
N SER A 688 9.04 13.10 8.47
CA SER A 688 8.13 12.62 9.51
C SER A 688 8.84 12.58 10.85
N TYR A 689 8.09 12.95 11.88
CA TYR A 689 8.49 12.83 13.27
C TYR A 689 7.41 12.03 13.99
N SER A 690 7.80 11.05 14.79
CA SER A 690 6.86 10.35 15.65
C SER A 690 7.37 10.26 17.08
N GLN A 691 6.44 10.25 18.02
CA GLN A 691 6.69 10.11 19.43
C GLN A 691 5.63 9.21 20.06
N SER A 692 6.04 8.26 20.87
CA SER A 692 5.14 7.47 21.72
C SER A 692 5.59 7.48 23.17
N ARG A 693 4.63 7.34 24.09
CA ARG A 693 4.86 7.23 25.53
C ARG A 693 3.87 6.23 26.13
N ASP A 694 4.38 5.17 26.76
CA ASP A 694 3.58 4.03 27.26
C ASP A 694 2.70 4.41 28.46
N SER A 695 3.17 5.27 29.35
CA SER A 695 2.45 5.62 30.59
C SER A 695 1.08 6.25 30.35
N THR A 696 0.92 6.97 29.24
CA THR A 696 -0.31 7.73 28.89
C THR A 696 -0.95 7.26 27.58
N ASP A 697 -0.48 6.14 27.01
CA ASP A 697 -0.85 5.70 25.64
C ASP A 697 -0.75 6.85 24.63
N LEU A 698 0.22 7.77 24.84
CA LEU A 698 0.42 8.88 23.93
C LEU A 698 1.10 8.38 22.67
N ASN A 699 0.45 8.60 21.54
CA ASN A 699 1.01 8.45 20.22
C ASN A 699 0.83 9.78 19.47
N MET A 700 1.89 10.28 18.89
CA MET A 700 1.89 11.51 18.10
C MET A 700 2.77 11.33 16.89
N SER A 701 2.28 11.70 15.72
CA SER A 701 3.09 11.77 14.50
C SER A 701 2.78 13.02 13.70
N ILE A 702 3.83 13.66 13.19
CA ILE A 702 3.76 14.79 12.27
C ILE A 702 4.44 14.36 10.98
N ARG A 703 3.75 14.50 9.86
CA ARG A 703 4.32 14.28 8.53
C ARG A 703 4.19 15.56 7.70
N LEU A 704 5.29 15.99 7.14
CA LEU A 704 5.34 17.03 6.12
C LEU A 704 5.71 16.40 4.79
N ASN A 705 5.02 16.74 3.75
CA ASN A 705 5.34 16.31 2.39
C ASN A 705 5.27 17.49 1.44
N GLY A 706 6.12 17.50 0.44
CA GLY A 706 6.12 18.50 -0.61
C GLY A 706 6.56 17.91 -1.94
N SER A 707 6.05 18.46 -3.02
CA SER A 707 6.53 18.16 -4.36
C SER A 707 6.58 19.43 -5.20
N LEU A 708 7.56 19.49 -6.10
CA LEU A 708 7.73 20.54 -7.09
C LEU A 708 8.02 19.86 -8.43
N THR A 709 7.24 20.21 -9.46
CA THR A 709 7.48 19.72 -10.82
C THR A 709 8.07 20.82 -11.69
N HIS A 710 9.27 20.57 -12.20
CA HIS A 710 9.90 21.40 -13.22
C HIS A 710 9.59 20.85 -14.60
N ASN A 711 9.33 21.71 -15.58
CA ASN A 711 8.87 21.33 -16.93
C ASN A 711 7.65 20.39 -16.89
N ALA A 712 6.68 20.69 -16.02
CA ALA A 712 5.45 19.91 -15.93
C ALA A 712 4.77 19.82 -17.30
N ARG A 713 4.47 18.60 -17.75
CA ARG A 713 3.64 18.40 -18.93
C ARG A 713 2.19 18.75 -18.58
N THR A 714 1.59 19.64 -19.35
CA THR A 714 0.19 20.02 -19.26
C THR A 714 -0.47 19.87 -20.60
N GLN A 715 -1.79 19.64 -20.59
CA GLN A 715 -2.59 19.63 -21.80
C GLN A 715 -3.17 21.03 -22.01
N GLY A 716 -2.62 21.75 -22.99
CA GLY A 716 -3.25 22.96 -23.49
C GLY A 716 -4.28 22.62 -24.56
N TYR A 717 -5.31 23.42 -24.73
CA TYR A 717 -6.20 23.26 -25.85
C TYR A 717 -6.84 24.58 -26.29
N THR A 718 -7.23 24.63 -27.56
CA THR A 718 -8.09 25.68 -28.09
C THR A 718 -9.52 25.21 -28.08
N TYR A 719 -10.44 26.15 -27.82
CA TYR A 719 -11.88 25.88 -27.73
C TYR A 719 -12.62 26.72 -28.80
N ASP A 720 -13.43 26.05 -29.58
CA ASP A 720 -14.32 26.71 -30.53
C ASP A 720 -15.66 26.98 -29.85
N THR A 721 -15.94 28.24 -29.54
CA THR A 721 -17.19 28.63 -28.87
C THR A 721 -18.47 28.34 -29.65
N THR A 722 -18.38 28.20 -31.00
CA THR A 722 -19.51 27.94 -31.86
C THR A 722 -19.89 26.46 -31.93
N THR A 723 -18.88 25.60 -31.98
CA THR A 723 -19.09 24.14 -32.13
C THR A 723 -18.86 23.38 -30.84
N GLY A 724 -18.12 23.99 -29.88
CA GLY A 724 -17.66 23.32 -28.68
C GLY A 724 -16.49 22.36 -28.92
N VAL A 725 -15.89 22.35 -30.10
CA VAL A 725 -14.72 21.52 -30.44
C VAL A 725 -13.49 21.97 -29.67
N ARG A 726 -12.79 20.99 -29.11
CA ARG A 726 -11.54 21.15 -28.34
C ARG A 726 -10.38 20.56 -29.14
N THR A 727 -9.36 21.36 -29.41
CA THR A 727 -8.12 20.85 -30.02
C THR A 727 -7.01 20.87 -28.99
N TYR A 728 -6.62 19.71 -28.53
CA TYR A 728 -5.65 19.49 -27.46
C TYR A 728 -4.22 19.41 -27.99
N ARG A 729 -3.28 20.05 -27.29
CA ARG A 729 -1.84 19.94 -27.53
C ARG A 729 -1.08 19.86 -26.20
N PRO A 730 -0.21 18.87 -26.01
CA PRO A 730 0.61 18.79 -24.80
C PRO A 730 1.76 19.82 -24.86
N GLU A 731 2.01 20.50 -23.73
CA GLU A 731 3.08 21.50 -23.60
C GLU A 731 3.79 21.38 -22.25
N ASN A 732 5.04 21.88 -22.17
CA ASN A 732 5.75 21.95 -20.91
C ASN A 732 5.60 23.33 -20.26
N ILE A 733 5.26 23.34 -18.97
CA ILE A 733 5.27 24.54 -18.14
C ILE A 733 6.47 24.47 -17.19
N SER A 734 7.36 25.47 -17.31
CA SER A 734 8.65 25.46 -16.63
C SER A 734 8.55 25.47 -15.10
N SER A 735 7.51 26.12 -14.53
CA SER A 735 7.36 26.29 -13.09
C SER A 735 5.91 26.49 -12.67
N GLY A 736 5.63 26.40 -11.37
CA GLY A 736 4.32 26.74 -10.82
C GLY A 736 3.44 25.55 -10.40
N ASN A 737 3.90 24.33 -10.62
CA ASN A 737 3.23 23.12 -10.15
C ASN A 737 3.94 22.58 -8.90
N TRP A 738 3.33 22.77 -7.74
CA TRP A 738 3.86 22.30 -6.47
C TRP A 738 2.77 22.01 -5.46
N THR A 739 3.07 21.10 -4.54
CA THR A 739 2.21 20.75 -3.41
C THR A 739 2.98 20.81 -2.12
N ILE A 740 2.31 21.19 -1.05
CA ILE A 740 2.79 21.03 0.33
C ILE A 740 1.65 20.49 1.19
N GLY A 741 1.96 19.53 2.05
CA GLY A 741 0.99 18.95 2.97
C GLY A 741 1.59 18.71 4.33
N MET A 742 0.74 18.80 5.36
CA MET A 742 1.04 18.44 6.73
C MET A 742 -0.06 17.51 7.25
N THR A 743 0.32 16.42 7.90
CA THR A 743 -0.62 15.58 8.64
C THR A 743 -0.12 15.45 10.07
N LEU A 744 -0.97 15.78 11.03
CA LEU A 744 -0.75 15.61 12.46
C LEU A 744 -1.73 14.54 12.96
N ASN A 745 -1.21 13.42 13.41
CA ASN A 745 -1.99 12.41 14.12
C ASN A 745 -1.58 12.40 15.58
N TRP A 746 -2.54 12.40 16.49
CA TRP A 746 -2.25 12.21 17.89
C TRP A 746 -3.40 11.48 18.59
N SER A 747 -3.05 10.69 19.59
CA SER A 747 -4.01 10.01 20.46
C SER A 747 -3.42 9.84 21.85
N ARG A 748 -4.26 9.86 22.88
CA ARG A 748 -3.86 9.61 24.26
C ARG A 748 -5.02 9.11 25.12
N ALA A 749 -4.69 8.40 26.19
CA ALA A 749 -5.63 8.14 27.27
C ALA A 749 -5.82 9.41 28.14
N LEU A 750 -7.06 9.72 28.51
CA LEU A 750 -7.40 10.87 29.36
C LEU A 750 -7.34 10.55 30.86
N ASP A 751 -7.55 9.30 31.22
CA ASP A 751 -7.62 8.85 32.61
C ASP A 751 -6.59 7.75 32.91
N GLN A 752 -6.24 7.58 34.18
CA GLN A 752 -5.27 6.56 34.62
C GLN A 752 -5.76 5.12 34.37
N LYS A 753 -7.09 4.91 34.33
CA LYS A 753 -7.70 3.61 34.03
C LYS A 753 -7.79 3.33 32.55
N LYS A 754 -7.39 4.31 31.71
CA LYS A 754 -7.40 4.23 30.23
C LYS A 754 -8.78 3.84 29.68
N LEU A 755 -9.86 4.34 30.32
CA LEU A 755 -11.23 4.13 29.86
C LEU A 755 -11.59 5.09 28.73
N TRP A 756 -11.07 6.30 28.79
CA TRP A 756 -11.29 7.35 27.81
C TRP A 756 -10.05 7.55 26.95
N HIS A 757 -10.22 7.50 25.66
CA HIS A 757 -9.20 7.85 24.68
C HIS A 757 -9.72 8.98 23.81
N ILE A 758 -8.87 9.98 23.61
CA ILE A 758 -9.10 11.06 22.64
C ILE A 758 -8.04 10.96 21.56
N GLY A 759 -8.44 11.22 20.33
CA GLY A 759 -7.53 11.26 19.19
C GLY A 759 -7.97 12.24 18.15
N ASN A 760 -7.04 12.66 17.33
CA ASN A 760 -7.32 13.52 16.18
C ASN A 760 -6.34 13.26 15.06
N GLU A 761 -6.84 13.33 13.83
CA GLU A 761 -6.04 13.43 12.61
C GLU A 761 -6.36 14.76 11.94
N LEU A 762 -5.39 15.67 11.91
CA LEU A 762 -5.48 16.94 11.20
C LEU A 762 -4.59 16.89 9.96
N SER A 763 -5.18 17.07 8.78
CA SER A 763 -4.46 17.16 7.51
C SER A 763 -4.68 18.53 6.88
N LEU A 764 -3.60 19.22 6.58
CA LEU A 764 -3.57 20.47 5.84
C LEU A 764 -2.85 20.25 4.52
N GLY A 765 -3.41 20.75 3.44
CA GLY A 765 -2.81 20.67 2.12
C GLY A 765 -2.94 21.97 1.35
N TYR A 766 -1.91 22.29 0.57
CA TYR A 766 -2.00 23.33 -0.44
C TYR A 766 -1.38 22.82 -1.73
N ASN A 767 -2.17 22.88 -2.80
CA ASN A 767 -1.75 22.51 -4.14
C ASN A 767 -1.85 23.72 -5.05
N LYS A 768 -0.74 24.09 -5.71
CA LYS A 768 -0.72 25.06 -6.79
C LYS A 768 -0.54 24.31 -8.11
N SER A 769 -1.55 24.43 -8.96
CA SER A 769 -1.54 23.92 -10.34
C SER A 769 -1.44 25.09 -11.30
N THR A 770 -0.47 25.01 -12.20
CA THR A 770 -0.30 25.97 -13.31
C THR A 770 -0.43 25.21 -14.60
N GLY A 771 -1.32 25.65 -15.47
CA GLY A 771 -1.57 25.12 -16.79
C GLY A 771 -1.75 26.25 -17.81
N LEU A 772 -2.10 25.89 -19.02
CA LEU A 772 -2.54 26.85 -20.02
C LEU A 772 -4.05 27.04 -19.86
N ALA A 773 -4.49 28.29 -19.80
CA ALA A 773 -5.89 28.61 -19.92
C ALA A 773 -6.33 28.23 -21.34
N ILE A 774 -7.55 27.76 -21.41
CA ILE A 774 -8.11 27.33 -22.69
C ILE A 774 -8.34 28.56 -23.57
N ALA A 775 -7.61 28.64 -24.69
CA ALA A 775 -7.73 29.72 -25.63
C ALA A 775 -8.98 29.55 -26.52
N THR A 776 -9.75 30.62 -26.70
CA THR A 776 -10.72 30.67 -27.80
C THR A 776 -10.00 30.92 -29.11
N ARG A 777 -10.66 30.65 -30.27
CA ARG A 777 -10.04 30.72 -31.61
C ARG A 777 -9.26 32.03 -31.91
N SER A 778 -9.64 33.14 -31.31
CA SER A 778 -9.12 34.46 -31.59
C SER A 778 -8.08 34.96 -30.57
N THR A 779 -7.72 34.19 -29.54
CA THR A 779 -6.87 34.63 -28.44
C THR A 779 -5.71 33.67 -28.19
N ASN A 780 -4.57 34.21 -27.74
CA ASN A 780 -3.44 33.40 -27.28
C ASN A 780 -3.76 32.71 -25.95
N ALA A 781 -3.21 31.52 -25.73
CA ALA A 781 -3.29 30.84 -24.46
C ALA A 781 -2.56 31.64 -23.34
N GLU A 782 -3.22 31.79 -22.20
CA GLU A 782 -2.68 32.44 -21.01
C GLU A 782 -2.40 31.40 -19.91
N LEU A 783 -1.53 31.75 -18.98
CA LEU A 783 -1.27 30.89 -17.83
C LEU A 783 -2.44 30.91 -16.84
N SER A 784 -3.10 29.79 -16.68
CA SER A 784 -4.07 29.54 -15.62
C SER A 784 -3.38 29.03 -14.37
N ARG A 785 -3.63 29.68 -13.24
CA ARG A 785 -3.07 29.31 -11.93
C ARG A 785 -4.20 29.08 -10.95
N VAL A 786 -4.27 27.88 -10.40
CA VAL A 786 -5.27 27.51 -9.37
C VAL A 786 -4.52 27.08 -8.12
N GLY A 787 -4.83 27.75 -7.01
CA GLY A 787 -4.45 27.34 -5.68
C GLY A 787 -5.62 26.63 -5.01
N ASN A 788 -5.39 25.46 -4.42
CA ASN A 788 -6.39 24.71 -3.68
C ASN A 788 -5.86 24.43 -2.27
N PHE A 789 -6.45 25.07 -1.28
CA PHE A 789 -6.21 24.80 0.14
C PHE A 789 -7.21 23.75 0.61
N THR A 790 -6.75 22.75 1.36
CA THR A 790 -7.59 21.71 1.97
C THR A 790 -7.25 21.57 3.44
N LEU A 791 -8.29 21.46 4.25
CA LEU A 791 -8.23 21.09 5.66
C LEU A 791 -9.12 19.87 5.85
N ASN A 792 -8.60 18.80 6.46
CA ASN A 792 -9.40 17.68 6.95
C ASN A 792 -9.06 17.45 8.41
N ASP A 793 -10.06 17.48 9.27
CA ASP A 793 -9.92 17.31 10.72
C ASP A 793 -10.86 16.21 11.20
N LYS A 794 -10.29 15.17 11.84
CA LYS A 794 -11.02 13.95 12.25
C LYS A 794 -10.91 13.72 13.76
N PRO A 795 -11.58 14.55 14.59
CA PRO A 795 -11.61 14.35 16.02
C PRO A 795 -12.39 13.09 16.39
N ASN A 796 -11.91 12.38 17.38
CA ASN A 796 -12.62 11.24 17.95
C ASN A 796 -12.40 11.14 19.46
N ILE A 797 -13.43 10.69 20.17
CA ILE A 797 -13.37 10.34 21.57
C ILE A 797 -14.03 8.98 21.77
N ARG A 798 -13.31 8.07 22.41
CA ARG A 798 -13.75 6.70 22.67
C ARG A 798 -13.80 6.42 24.16
N PHE A 799 -14.91 5.88 24.60
CA PHE A 799 -15.10 5.32 25.93
C PHE A 799 -15.20 3.81 25.88
N GLN A 800 -14.43 3.11 26.70
CA GLN A 800 -14.47 1.65 26.77
C GLN A 800 -14.44 1.18 28.21
N LYS A 801 -15.53 0.54 28.65
CA LYS A 801 -15.65 -0.03 30.00
C LYS A 801 -16.34 -1.38 29.96
N GLY A 802 -15.64 -2.44 30.32
CA GLY A 802 -16.18 -3.80 30.31
C GLY A 802 -16.73 -4.19 28.94
N LYS A 803 -18.03 -4.41 28.85
CA LYS A 803 -18.75 -4.84 27.63
C LYS A 803 -19.24 -3.72 26.74
N LEU A 804 -18.99 -2.47 27.11
CA LEU A 804 -19.47 -1.28 26.40
C LEU A 804 -18.29 -0.55 25.74
N THR A 805 -18.42 -0.28 24.45
CA THR A 805 -17.57 0.65 23.72
C THR A 805 -18.46 1.68 23.04
N LEU A 806 -18.19 2.96 23.26
CA LEU A 806 -18.84 4.08 22.60
C LEU A 806 -17.77 4.97 22.00
N GLN A 807 -18.03 5.49 20.82
CA GLN A 807 -17.14 6.43 20.14
C GLN A 807 -17.95 7.54 19.49
N ALA A 808 -17.63 8.77 19.82
CA ALA A 808 -18.05 9.94 19.07
C ALA A 808 -16.92 10.29 18.08
N LYS A 809 -17.26 10.55 16.84
CA LYS A 809 -16.33 10.88 15.77
C LYS A 809 -16.84 12.04 14.92
N GLY A 810 -15.91 12.82 14.41
CA GLY A 810 -16.14 13.87 13.43
C GLY A 810 -15.23 13.67 12.22
N ASP A 811 -15.62 14.23 11.10
CA ASP A 811 -14.81 14.39 9.89
C ASP A 811 -15.20 15.72 9.26
N ILE A 812 -14.31 16.71 9.34
CA ILE A 812 -14.54 18.08 8.90
C ILE A 812 -13.60 18.36 7.74
N GLY A 813 -14.13 18.34 6.53
CA GLY A 813 -13.45 18.72 5.32
C GLY A 813 -13.76 20.16 4.93
N TYR A 814 -12.75 20.97 4.74
CA TYR A 814 -12.87 22.32 4.18
C TYR A 814 -11.93 22.45 2.99
N ARG A 815 -12.41 23.08 1.93
CA ARG A 815 -11.65 23.37 0.73
C ARG A 815 -11.88 24.79 0.30
N HIS A 816 -10.77 25.54 0.07
CA HIS A 816 -10.78 26.89 -0.49
C HIS A 816 -9.99 26.93 -1.79
N ILE A 817 -10.60 27.56 -2.80
CA ILE A 817 -10.06 27.62 -4.16
C ILE A 817 -9.76 29.06 -4.51
N HIS A 818 -8.52 29.30 -4.95
CA HIS A 818 -8.09 30.59 -5.49
C HIS A 818 -7.61 30.42 -6.92
N ARG A 819 -8.04 31.31 -7.82
CA ARG A 819 -7.69 31.27 -9.26
C ARG A 819 -7.38 32.68 -9.76
N ASN A 820 -6.47 32.79 -10.72
CA ASN A 820 -6.10 34.07 -11.35
C ASN A 820 -7.03 34.47 -12.51
N ILE A 821 -7.73 33.50 -13.11
CA ILE A 821 -8.73 33.74 -14.16
C ILE A 821 -10.11 33.53 -13.51
N THR A 822 -10.83 34.65 -13.28
CA THR A 822 -12.14 34.61 -12.64
C THR A 822 -13.12 35.36 -13.50
N ILE A 823 -14.15 34.70 -13.99
CA ILE A 823 -15.28 35.30 -14.67
C ILE A 823 -16.53 34.68 -14.02
N GLY A 824 -17.36 35.51 -13.36
CA GLY A 824 -18.56 35.09 -12.65
C GLY A 824 -18.36 34.72 -11.18
N GLU A 825 -19.42 34.83 -10.39
CA GLU A 825 -19.45 34.43 -8.97
C GLU A 825 -19.71 32.92 -8.87
N GLN A 826 -18.68 32.16 -8.52
CA GLN A 826 -18.82 30.73 -8.25
C GLN A 826 -18.30 30.44 -6.84
N PRO A 827 -18.91 29.50 -6.11
CA PRO A 827 -18.45 29.12 -4.78
C PRO A 827 -16.96 28.72 -4.79
N THR A 828 -16.16 29.35 -3.93
CA THR A 828 -14.75 29.05 -3.73
C THR A 828 -14.51 28.16 -2.50
N ASP A 829 -15.54 28.05 -1.66
CA ASP A 829 -15.49 27.39 -0.36
C ASP A 829 -16.44 26.20 -0.34
N VAL A 830 -15.89 25.01 -0.08
CA VAL A 830 -16.65 23.78 0.02
C VAL A 830 -16.42 23.16 1.39
N TRP A 831 -17.52 22.76 2.04
CA TRP A 831 -17.54 22.10 3.32
C TRP A 831 -18.19 20.71 3.22
N ASP A 832 -17.46 19.70 3.70
CA ASP A 832 -17.95 18.34 3.92
C ASP A 832 -17.82 18.04 5.41
N ILE A 833 -18.91 17.98 6.14
CA ILE A 833 -18.89 17.78 7.59
C ILE A 833 -19.65 16.50 7.91
N ALA A 834 -18.97 15.54 8.54
CA ALA A 834 -19.61 14.37 9.09
C ALA A 834 -19.37 14.29 10.60
N TYR A 835 -20.40 13.92 11.36
CA TYR A 835 -20.28 13.70 12.80
C TYR A 835 -21.28 12.64 13.25
N GLY A 836 -20.89 11.88 14.26
CA GLY A 836 -21.77 10.81 14.69
C GLY A 836 -21.25 9.99 15.85
N LEU A 837 -22.02 8.95 16.14
CA LEU A 837 -21.80 8.03 17.23
C LEU A 837 -21.75 6.60 16.71
N ASN A 838 -20.76 5.86 17.19
CA ASN A 838 -20.69 4.44 16.96
C ASN A 838 -20.65 3.72 18.32
N GLY A 839 -21.35 2.62 18.43
CA GLY A 839 -21.49 1.90 19.69
C GLY A 839 -21.48 0.40 19.49
N ASN A 840 -20.80 -0.28 20.41
CA ASN A 840 -20.84 -1.73 20.54
C ASN A 840 -21.14 -2.10 21.99
N TYR A 841 -22.13 -2.95 22.19
CA TYR A 841 -22.52 -3.42 23.53
C TYR A 841 -22.81 -4.93 23.54
N GLN A 842 -22.14 -5.63 24.45
CA GLN A 842 -22.38 -7.04 24.70
C GLN A 842 -23.48 -7.21 25.76
N LEU A 843 -24.63 -7.61 25.30
CA LEU A 843 -25.80 -7.90 26.12
C LEU A 843 -25.67 -9.26 26.85
N PRO A 844 -26.50 -9.53 27.88
CA PRO A 844 -26.68 -10.87 28.42
C PRO A 844 -27.00 -11.91 27.33
N TRP A 845 -26.80 -13.17 27.65
CA TRP A 845 -27.05 -14.31 26.75
C TRP A 845 -26.26 -14.30 25.43
N ASN A 846 -25.07 -13.65 25.41
CA ASN A 846 -24.18 -13.58 24.24
C ASN A 846 -24.82 -12.90 23.00
N PHE A 847 -25.63 -11.90 23.21
CA PHE A 847 -26.01 -10.95 22.17
C PHE A 847 -25.01 -9.81 22.10
N THR A 848 -24.79 -9.30 20.91
CA THR A 848 -24.00 -8.09 20.69
C THR A 848 -24.78 -7.16 19.76
N ILE A 849 -24.89 -5.90 20.15
CA ILE A 849 -25.43 -4.83 19.32
C ILE A 849 -24.26 -3.99 18.82
N ASP A 850 -24.23 -3.76 17.52
CA ASP A 850 -23.35 -2.80 16.85
C ASP A 850 -24.24 -1.74 16.19
N THR A 851 -23.87 -0.47 16.32
CA THR A 851 -24.59 0.62 15.64
C THR A 851 -23.62 1.71 15.20
N ASP A 852 -23.87 2.31 14.05
CA ASP A 852 -23.12 3.43 13.49
C ASP A 852 -24.10 4.45 12.92
N LEU A 853 -24.16 5.63 13.53
CA LEU A 853 -25.05 6.72 13.17
C LEU A 853 -24.19 7.92 12.81
N MET A 854 -24.27 8.38 11.56
CA MET A 854 -23.48 9.50 11.04
C MET A 854 -24.35 10.50 10.30
N MET A 855 -24.28 11.77 10.71
CA MET A 855 -24.81 12.89 9.96
C MET A 855 -23.74 13.41 9.00
N HIS A 856 -24.08 13.52 7.73
CA HIS A 856 -23.27 14.14 6.70
C HIS A 856 -23.93 15.42 6.21
N SER A 857 -23.19 16.51 6.22
CA SER A 857 -23.66 17.84 5.80
C SER A 857 -22.70 18.41 4.76
N ARG A 858 -23.21 18.82 3.63
CA ARG A 858 -22.44 19.37 2.51
C ARG A 858 -22.88 20.76 2.18
N ARG A 859 -21.92 21.65 1.90
CA ARG A 859 -22.18 23.07 1.56
C ARG A 859 -21.12 23.58 0.58
N GLY A 860 -21.55 24.54 -0.26
CA GLY A 860 -20.65 25.21 -1.21
C GLY A 860 -20.48 24.48 -2.54
N TYR A 861 -21.29 23.47 -2.83
CA TYR A 861 -21.33 22.82 -4.14
C TYR A 861 -22.16 23.65 -5.12
N THR A 862 -21.79 23.60 -6.40
CA THR A 862 -22.48 24.32 -7.47
C THR A 862 -23.86 23.73 -7.75
N ASP A 863 -23.97 22.41 -7.77
CA ASP A 863 -25.26 21.74 -7.82
C ASP A 863 -25.95 21.87 -6.45
N SER A 864 -27.11 22.55 -6.45
CA SER A 864 -27.88 22.77 -5.22
C SER A 864 -28.36 21.49 -4.56
N GLU A 865 -28.60 20.42 -5.33
CA GLU A 865 -29.00 19.10 -4.82
C GLU A 865 -27.90 18.41 -4.03
N MET A 866 -26.64 18.84 -4.26
CA MET A 866 -25.47 18.33 -3.53
C MET A 866 -25.24 19.04 -2.20
N ASN A 867 -25.92 20.19 -1.93
CA ASN A 867 -25.86 20.93 -0.67
C ASN A 867 -26.90 20.40 0.31
N ASP A 868 -26.68 19.20 0.85
CA ASP A 868 -27.66 18.42 1.61
C ASP A 868 -27.21 18.06 3.03
N ASN A 869 -28.14 17.52 3.80
CA ASN A 869 -27.90 16.86 5.08
C ASN A 869 -28.44 15.44 5.00
N ARG A 870 -27.62 14.45 5.29
CA ARG A 870 -27.98 13.04 5.21
C ARG A 870 -27.58 12.30 6.47
N LEU A 871 -28.53 11.59 7.04
CA LEU A 871 -28.30 10.78 8.24
C LEU A 871 -28.16 9.31 7.83
N TYR A 872 -26.96 8.75 7.99
CA TYR A 872 -26.67 7.34 7.71
C TYR A 872 -26.78 6.54 9.00
N TRP A 873 -27.53 5.45 8.97
CA TRP A 873 -27.68 4.56 10.10
C TRP A 873 -27.55 3.11 9.70
N ASP A 874 -26.51 2.48 10.25
CA ASP A 874 -26.30 1.03 10.19
C ASP A 874 -26.47 0.44 11.57
N ALA A 875 -27.08 -0.74 11.66
CA ALA A 875 -27.17 -1.49 12.90
C ALA A 875 -27.03 -2.99 12.66
N ALA A 876 -26.48 -3.69 13.64
CA ALA A 876 -26.42 -5.15 13.60
C ALA A 876 -26.68 -5.74 14.99
N LEU A 877 -27.42 -6.87 15.00
CA LEU A 877 -27.62 -7.70 16.17
C LEU A 877 -27.00 -9.07 15.90
N THR A 878 -26.03 -9.45 16.71
CA THR A 878 -25.34 -10.73 16.61
C THR A 878 -25.63 -11.61 17.82
N LYS A 879 -26.00 -12.85 17.61
CA LYS A 879 -26.15 -13.87 18.64
C LYS A 879 -25.11 -14.96 18.46
N SER A 880 -24.33 -15.22 19.51
CA SER A 880 -23.36 -16.30 19.56
C SER A 880 -23.90 -17.52 20.31
N PHE A 881 -23.65 -18.73 19.76
CA PHE A 881 -24.04 -20.02 20.35
C PHE A 881 -22.82 -20.94 20.45
N ARG A 882 -22.87 -21.88 21.42
CA ARG A 882 -21.83 -22.90 21.60
C ARG A 882 -20.42 -22.33 21.62
N GLN A 883 -20.18 -21.31 22.44
CA GLN A 883 -18.86 -20.66 22.61
C GLN A 883 -18.31 -20.10 21.28
N GLY A 884 -19.15 -19.40 20.51
CA GLY A 884 -18.74 -18.76 19.26
C GLY A 884 -18.65 -19.69 18.03
N LYS A 885 -19.01 -20.96 18.14
CA LYS A 885 -19.02 -21.88 16.97
C LYS A 885 -20.10 -21.53 15.96
N TRP A 886 -21.25 -21.08 16.44
CA TRP A 886 -22.34 -20.61 15.58
C TRP A 886 -22.67 -19.17 15.88
N LEU A 887 -22.82 -18.38 14.83
CA LEU A 887 -23.23 -16.98 14.90
C LEU A 887 -24.45 -16.77 14.01
N LEU A 888 -25.42 -16.08 14.55
CA LEU A 888 -26.55 -15.55 13.82
C LEU A 888 -26.46 -14.03 13.87
N LYS A 889 -26.34 -13.36 12.70
CA LYS A 889 -26.21 -11.91 12.60
C LYS A 889 -27.30 -11.35 11.71
N LEU A 890 -28.10 -10.45 12.26
CA LEU A 890 -29.04 -9.60 11.52
C LEU A 890 -28.38 -8.24 11.35
N ARG A 891 -28.17 -7.80 10.11
CA ARG A 891 -27.58 -6.50 9.77
C ARG A 891 -28.62 -5.69 8.99
N GLY A 892 -28.86 -4.45 9.41
CA GLY A 892 -29.50 -3.41 8.61
C GLY A 892 -28.45 -2.45 8.09
N TYR A 893 -28.42 -2.26 6.80
CA TYR A 893 -27.55 -1.31 6.10
C TYR A 893 -28.38 -0.14 5.61
N ASP A 894 -27.91 1.09 5.86
CA ASP A 894 -28.57 2.34 5.46
C ASP A 894 -30.07 2.32 5.80
N LEU A 895 -30.40 2.08 7.07
CA LEU A 895 -31.79 1.91 7.55
C LEU A 895 -32.68 3.08 7.16
N LEU A 896 -32.12 4.26 6.97
CA LEU A 896 -32.85 5.48 6.59
C LEU A 896 -32.90 5.70 5.06
N GLY A 897 -32.14 4.94 4.27
CA GLY A 897 -32.14 5.04 2.81
C GLY A 897 -31.57 6.34 2.28
N GLN A 898 -30.54 6.91 2.95
CA GLN A 898 -29.99 8.23 2.63
C GLN A 898 -28.55 8.20 2.09
N VAL A 899 -27.94 7.04 1.93
CA VAL A 899 -26.56 6.93 1.38
C VAL A 899 -26.49 7.47 -0.04
N SER A 900 -25.51 8.34 -0.30
CA SER A 900 -25.21 8.85 -1.63
C SER A 900 -23.69 8.94 -1.84
N SER A 901 -23.24 8.80 -3.08
CA SER A 901 -21.83 8.91 -3.48
C SER A 901 -21.62 10.20 -4.28
N LEU A 902 -20.74 11.05 -3.77
CA LEU A 902 -20.39 12.33 -4.40
C LEU A 902 -18.87 12.49 -4.43
N ARG A 903 -18.33 12.94 -5.55
CA ARG A 903 -16.91 13.25 -5.73
C ARG A 903 -16.74 14.65 -6.29
N TYR A 904 -15.67 15.30 -5.86
CA TYR A 904 -15.28 16.62 -6.33
C TYR A 904 -13.82 16.62 -6.78
N SER A 905 -13.55 17.18 -7.95
CA SER A 905 -12.19 17.36 -8.46
C SER A 905 -12.01 18.77 -9.02
N ILE A 906 -10.79 19.31 -8.90
CA ILE A 906 -10.40 20.62 -9.44
C ILE A 906 -8.95 20.64 -9.84
N ASN A 907 -8.66 21.33 -10.97
CA ASN A 907 -7.32 21.61 -11.47
C ASN A 907 -7.28 22.97 -12.18
N SER A 908 -6.17 23.29 -12.86
CA SER A 908 -5.99 24.57 -13.59
C SER A 908 -6.95 24.78 -14.78
N GLN A 909 -7.62 23.73 -15.24
CA GLN A 909 -8.48 23.77 -16.42
C GLN A 909 -9.97 23.75 -16.08
N GLY A 910 -10.34 23.33 -14.85
CA GLY A 910 -11.74 23.26 -14.48
C GLY A 910 -12.00 22.54 -13.17
N ARG A 911 -13.27 22.37 -12.85
CA ARG A 911 -13.77 21.57 -11.74
C ARG A 911 -14.88 20.64 -12.21
N THR A 912 -15.04 19.53 -11.50
CA THR A 912 -16.06 18.54 -11.78
C THR A 912 -16.67 18.01 -10.49
N GLU A 913 -17.98 17.97 -10.44
CA GLU A 913 -18.79 17.34 -9.40
C GLU A 913 -19.46 16.11 -9.99
N THR A 914 -19.27 14.94 -9.38
CA THR A 914 -19.83 13.69 -9.90
C THR A 914 -20.62 12.98 -8.82
N TRP A 915 -21.87 12.68 -9.12
CA TRP A 915 -22.71 11.76 -8.37
C TRP A 915 -22.69 10.38 -9.02
N THR A 916 -22.69 9.33 -8.19
CA THR A 916 -22.85 7.94 -8.66
C THR A 916 -23.90 7.24 -7.81
N ASN A 917 -24.65 6.28 -8.38
CA ASN A 917 -25.58 5.48 -7.62
C ASN A 917 -24.88 4.77 -6.47
N SER A 918 -25.57 4.59 -5.37
CA SER A 918 -25.11 3.83 -4.19
C SER A 918 -26.03 2.64 -3.94
N MET A 919 -25.49 1.67 -3.21
CA MET A 919 -26.28 0.51 -2.84
C MET A 919 -27.51 0.90 -1.99
N ARG A 920 -28.68 0.39 -2.36
CA ARG A 920 -29.94 0.63 -1.64
C ARG A 920 -29.93 -0.04 -0.27
N ARG A 921 -30.72 0.50 0.68
CA ARG A 921 -30.92 -0.09 2.01
C ARG A 921 -31.34 -1.55 1.94
N TYR A 922 -30.85 -2.36 2.87
CA TYR A 922 -31.23 -3.77 2.99
C TYR A 922 -31.13 -4.27 4.44
N ALA A 923 -31.85 -5.35 4.72
CA ALA A 923 -31.64 -6.19 5.90
C ALA A 923 -31.07 -7.54 5.45
N LEU A 924 -30.05 -8.05 6.15
CA LEU A 924 -29.37 -9.32 5.84
C LEU A 924 -29.30 -10.17 7.09
N LEU A 925 -29.82 -11.38 7.02
CA LEU A 925 -29.64 -12.41 8.05
C LEU A 925 -28.54 -13.36 7.63
N THR A 926 -27.52 -13.49 8.46
CA THR A 926 -26.34 -14.30 8.18
C THR A 926 -26.16 -15.37 9.25
N VAL A 927 -25.89 -16.60 8.85
CA VAL A 927 -25.49 -17.70 9.71
C VAL A 927 -24.04 -18.04 9.43
N SER A 928 -23.21 -18.06 10.47
CA SER A 928 -21.80 -18.45 10.36
C SER A 928 -21.52 -19.67 11.23
N TYR A 929 -20.76 -20.62 10.69
CA TYR A 929 -20.25 -21.77 11.40
C TYR A 929 -18.74 -21.76 11.41
N ARG A 930 -18.16 -21.96 12.60
CA ARG A 930 -16.72 -21.96 12.81
C ARG A 930 -16.23 -23.28 13.34
N PHE A 931 -15.26 -23.81 12.67
CA PHE A 931 -14.54 -25.00 13.04
C PHE A 931 -13.11 -24.65 13.41
N SER A 932 -12.62 -25.11 14.56
CA SER A 932 -11.21 -25.05 14.93
C SER A 932 -10.78 -26.40 15.47
N GLN A 933 -9.74 -26.96 14.90
CA GLN A 933 -9.13 -28.20 15.36
C GLN A 933 -7.92 -27.84 16.20
N LYS A 934 -7.97 -28.14 17.51
CA LYS A 934 -6.79 -28.08 18.39
C LYS A 934 -5.85 -29.24 18.05
N PRO A 935 -4.53 -29.04 18.13
CA PRO A 935 -3.61 -30.16 17.97
C PRO A 935 -3.93 -31.24 18.98
N GLN A 936 -4.02 -32.49 18.52
CA GLN A 936 -4.11 -33.61 19.43
C GLN A 936 -2.80 -33.68 20.21
N LYS A 937 -2.89 -33.77 21.54
CA LYS A 937 -1.73 -34.12 22.37
C LYS A 937 -1.28 -35.52 21.91
N LYS A 938 -0.14 -35.61 21.21
CA LYS A 938 0.60 -36.85 21.08
C LYS A 938 1.34 -37.13 22.36
#